data_a783e1f217db333d19be6b3a739eafc8
#
_entry.id   a783e1f217db333d19be6b3a739eafc8
#
_cell.length_a   1.000
_cell.length_b   1.000
_cell.length_c   1.000
_cell.angle_alpha   90.00
_cell.angle_beta   90.00
_cell.angle_gamma   90.00
#
_symmetry.space_group_name_H-M   'P 1'
#
loop_
_entity.id
_entity.type
_entity.pdbx_description
1 polymer ?
#
loop_
_entity_poly.entity_id
_entity_poly.type
_entity_poly.pdbx_seq_one_letter_code
_entity_poly.pdbx_strand_id
1 'polypeptide(L)'
;MHLLARDLHGLDDNEAAVDLGQTPAQIVFLSFSDAELSLLAELHEQNAAPPSLRCASLARLKHPYSVDLYIDKVARHARLVVVRLLGGKDYWAYGVDELATAARMRGFALAIVPGDMHSDERLERASTLSSDALARIWSFFRDGGPDNLRSFLGYAATLAGTPTHWLESAPAPLAGRCEQACRTALGANPPPHAEDEGASGQSSGAQAASAPRALVTFYRSAWLAGDFAPIVALADALHKRGFAVEAYFVASLKDAACETLLAQTIAEFRPDVILNATAFSARTEGGSVLDRADAPVLQIALATSTREAWENSKRGANGADLAMNVVLPEVDGRIFAGAVSFKAQTRARAASEFDEIRHSPEPSQIDHVAALAQNWARLRRLGHSEKRLALVLSDYPARRGRGGYAIGLDTPRSVIAIGDLLRDADYEIGSLYRDGDLVMRALEEAAHYVELPLAEYQRLFATLADDFTRQVLAAWGAPEEDPALAKGAFRFSCIEIGKLVIALQPDRGSRVERRETYHDAELAPRHAYIAFYLWLRHSRSIDALIHLGTHGTLEWLPGKSAMLGPSCAPQVLLGATPLVYPFIVNDPGEAAQAKRRASAVTIGHMTPPLVEAGLAAEAEEIESLLDEYASAATLDPRRAKLVAETILDVAERSGLAQECEVTRDTDRAEALARLDAWLCDVKEMRIGDGLHIFGDGPCGAAEASGLLRALAGRFVEPGPAGAPRADAPTLCRQAAISSASIRAMFRRAPPMISASARRAR
;
A
#
# COMPACT_ATOMS: atom_id res chain seq x y z
N MET A 1 -19.59 4.17 5.85
CA MET A 1 -18.18 4.45 5.49
C MET A 1 -17.64 5.56 6.36
N HIS A 2 -16.41 5.43 6.90
CA HIS A 2 -15.82 6.42 7.79
C HIS A 2 -14.73 7.20 7.08
N LEU A 3 -14.78 8.53 7.16
CA LEU A 3 -13.83 9.41 6.50
C LEU A 3 -12.64 9.68 7.42
N LEU A 4 -11.46 9.10 7.10
CA LEU A 4 -10.22 9.32 7.85
C LEU A 4 -9.41 10.54 7.38
N ALA A 5 -9.57 10.97 6.13
CA ALA A 5 -8.76 12.04 5.57
C ALA A 5 -9.44 13.40 5.76
N ARG A 6 -8.98 14.19 6.72
CA ARG A 6 -9.44 15.57 6.94
C ARG A 6 -8.55 16.65 6.34
N ASP A 7 -7.32 16.31 5.93
CA ASP A 7 -6.37 17.29 5.38
C ASP A 7 -6.40 17.34 3.86
N LEU A 8 -6.86 18.45 3.34
CA LEU A 8 -6.82 18.80 1.91
C LEU A 8 -5.50 19.49 1.50
N HIS A 9 -4.60 19.79 2.46
CA HIS A 9 -3.37 20.53 2.23
C HIS A 9 -2.16 19.75 2.75
N GLY A 10 -1.09 19.67 1.95
CA GLY A 10 0.21 19.26 2.47
C GLY A 10 1.06 18.31 1.62
N LEU A 11 0.50 17.54 0.68
CA LEU A 11 1.30 16.67 -0.20
C LEU A 11 1.23 17.06 -1.69
N ASP A 12 0.37 18.01 -2.07
CA ASP A 12 0.22 18.52 -3.43
C ASP A 12 0.69 19.96 -3.53
N ASP A 13 2.00 20.22 -3.45
CA ASP A 13 2.64 21.53 -3.67
C ASP A 13 2.67 21.98 -5.14
N ASN A 14 1.88 21.37 -6.02
CA ASN A 14 1.93 21.62 -7.46
C ASN A 14 1.16 22.87 -7.92
N GLU A 15 0.53 23.63 -7.00
CA GLU A 15 -0.26 24.81 -7.36
C GLU A 15 0.52 26.12 -7.32
N ALA A 16 1.71 26.15 -6.72
CA ALA A 16 2.52 27.36 -6.64
C ALA A 16 3.49 27.47 -7.81
N ALA A 17 3.54 28.64 -8.43
CA ALA A 17 4.56 28.95 -9.44
C ALA A 17 5.95 29.02 -8.80
N VAL A 18 6.92 28.31 -9.38
CA VAL A 18 8.30 28.24 -8.90
C VAL A 18 9.27 28.80 -9.95
N ASP A 19 10.15 29.69 -9.53
CA ASP A 19 11.34 30.05 -10.29
C ASP A 19 12.51 29.18 -9.81
N LEU A 20 13.11 28.38 -10.69
CA LEU A 20 14.24 27.52 -10.34
C LEU A 20 15.53 28.26 -10.07
N GLY A 21 15.62 29.57 -10.45
CA GLY A 21 16.79 30.41 -10.21
C GLY A 21 18.05 30.01 -11.00
N GLN A 22 17.91 29.10 -11.97
CA GLN A 22 19.05 28.60 -12.76
C GLN A 22 19.55 29.66 -13.78
N THR A 23 20.86 29.63 -14.01
CA THR A 23 21.51 30.48 -15.04
C THR A 23 21.52 29.79 -16.41
N PRO A 24 21.64 30.52 -17.55
CA PRO A 24 21.74 29.94 -18.89
C PRO A 24 22.88 28.93 -19.04
N ALA A 25 22.67 27.89 -19.85
CA ALA A 25 23.66 26.88 -20.19
C ALA A 25 23.56 26.46 -21.66
N GLN A 26 24.61 25.80 -22.17
CA GLN A 26 24.65 25.30 -23.53
C GLN A 26 23.68 24.11 -23.76
N ILE A 27 23.53 23.28 -22.76
CA ILE A 27 22.65 22.11 -22.78
C ILE A 27 21.68 22.23 -21.61
N VAL A 28 20.40 21.96 -21.86
CA VAL A 28 19.34 21.83 -20.83
C VAL A 28 18.74 20.44 -20.92
N PHE A 29 18.67 19.74 -19.80
CA PHE A 29 18.03 18.44 -19.70
C PHE A 29 16.88 18.47 -18.69
N LEU A 30 15.68 18.12 -19.16
CA LEU A 30 14.45 18.12 -18.38
C LEU A 30 13.87 16.71 -18.31
N SER A 31 13.54 16.21 -17.10
CA SER A 31 12.94 14.89 -16.92
C SER A 31 12.02 14.87 -15.70
N PHE A 32 11.05 13.94 -15.65
CA PHE A 32 10.33 13.60 -14.43
C PHE A 32 11.10 12.64 -13.52
N SER A 33 12.19 12.04 -14.02
CA SER A 33 13.00 11.07 -13.27
C SER A 33 14.14 11.77 -12.55
N ASP A 34 13.99 11.99 -11.24
CA ASP A 34 15.04 12.53 -10.38
C ASP A 34 16.32 11.68 -10.43
N ALA A 35 16.16 10.36 -10.55
CA ALA A 35 17.28 9.41 -10.63
C ALA A 35 18.11 9.60 -11.90
N GLU A 36 17.47 9.85 -13.06
CA GLU A 36 18.16 10.18 -14.31
C GLU A 36 18.85 11.54 -14.26
N LEU A 37 18.16 12.55 -13.71
CA LEU A 37 18.73 13.88 -13.51
C LEU A 37 19.96 13.83 -12.60
N SER A 38 19.87 13.10 -11.50
CA SER A 38 20.95 12.91 -10.54
C SER A 38 22.15 12.21 -11.17
N LEU A 39 21.93 11.12 -11.91
CA LEU A 39 23.00 10.41 -12.60
C LEU A 39 23.66 11.25 -13.69
N LEU A 40 22.89 11.99 -14.49
CA LEU A 40 23.42 12.88 -15.50
C LEU A 40 24.25 14.02 -14.91
N ALA A 41 23.77 14.64 -13.83
CA ALA A 41 24.48 15.69 -13.14
C ALA A 41 25.80 15.18 -12.53
N GLU A 42 25.82 13.95 -11.99
CA GLU A 42 27.00 13.29 -11.49
C GLU A 42 28.02 13.00 -12.61
N LEU A 43 27.59 12.42 -13.72
CA LEU A 43 28.45 12.09 -14.86
C LEU A 43 29.00 13.35 -15.54
N HIS A 44 28.22 14.42 -15.60
CA HIS A 44 28.66 15.71 -16.11
C HIS A 44 29.77 16.31 -15.24
N GLU A 45 29.66 16.24 -13.91
CA GLU A 45 30.69 16.74 -12.97
C GLU A 45 32.01 15.95 -13.07
N GLN A 46 31.92 14.65 -13.43
CA GLN A 46 33.10 13.79 -13.64
C GLN A 46 33.87 14.07 -14.94
N ASN A 47 33.31 14.85 -15.86
CA ASN A 47 33.92 15.14 -17.15
C ASN A 47 34.90 16.33 -17.01
N ALA A 48 36.09 16.21 -17.59
CA ALA A 48 37.17 17.19 -17.43
C ALA A 48 36.89 18.57 -18.05
N ALA A 49 36.11 18.66 -19.12
CA ALA A 49 35.78 19.92 -19.82
C ALA A 49 34.41 19.80 -20.55
N PRO A 50 33.32 19.63 -19.86
CA PRO A 50 32.02 19.49 -20.50
C PRO A 50 31.46 20.85 -20.91
N PRO A 51 30.59 20.92 -21.96
CA PRO A 51 29.75 22.08 -22.16
C PRO A 51 28.84 22.30 -20.95
N SER A 52 28.48 23.55 -20.64
CA SER A 52 27.62 23.84 -19.49
C SER A 52 26.26 23.13 -19.61
N LEU A 53 25.82 22.50 -18.52
CA LEU A 53 24.56 21.74 -18.42
C LEU A 53 23.66 22.32 -17.34
N ARG A 54 22.35 22.32 -17.58
CA ARG A 54 21.33 22.47 -16.53
C ARG A 54 20.43 21.26 -16.53
N CYS A 55 20.21 20.73 -15.33
CA CYS A 55 19.26 19.66 -15.09
C CYS A 55 18.07 20.22 -14.30
N ALA A 56 16.83 19.92 -14.71
CA ALA A 56 15.67 20.33 -13.95
C ALA A 56 14.55 19.28 -13.98
N SER A 57 13.88 19.11 -12.82
CA SER A 57 12.75 18.22 -12.70
C SER A 57 11.49 18.87 -13.27
N LEU A 58 10.84 18.17 -14.21
CA LEU A 58 9.55 18.58 -14.78
C LEU A 58 8.44 18.65 -13.73
N ALA A 59 8.58 17.92 -12.63
CA ALA A 59 7.63 18.01 -11.52
C ALA A 59 7.55 19.42 -10.91
N ARG A 60 8.63 20.18 -10.98
CA ARG A 60 8.70 21.61 -10.54
C ARG A 60 8.26 22.61 -11.63
N LEU A 61 8.07 22.14 -12.86
CA LEU A 61 7.66 22.95 -14.01
C LEU A 61 6.24 22.59 -14.49
N LYS A 62 5.35 22.19 -13.58
CA LYS A 62 3.94 21.89 -13.92
C LYS A 62 3.10 23.15 -14.07
N HIS A 63 3.34 24.18 -13.26
CA HIS A 63 2.60 25.42 -13.33
C HIS A 63 2.98 26.19 -14.62
N PRO A 64 2.03 26.68 -15.45
CA PRO A 64 2.34 27.38 -16.69
C PRO A 64 3.34 28.52 -16.53
N TYR A 65 3.18 29.35 -15.50
CA TYR A 65 4.09 30.46 -15.24
C TYR A 65 5.52 30.02 -14.91
N SER A 66 5.70 28.84 -14.25
CA SER A 66 7.04 28.27 -14.04
C SER A 66 7.69 27.84 -15.34
N VAL A 67 6.91 27.30 -16.28
CA VAL A 67 7.38 26.94 -17.64
C VAL A 67 7.83 28.21 -18.39
N ASP A 68 6.99 29.25 -18.39
CA ASP A 68 7.29 30.52 -19.08
C ASP A 68 8.57 31.15 -18.53
N LEU A 69 8.71 31.23 -17.19
CA LEU A 69 9.91 31.77 -16.56
C LEU A 69 11.15 30.93 -16.90
N TYR A 70 11.04 29.60 -16.92
CA TYR A 70 12.17 28.75 -17.24
C TYR A 70 12.60 28.84 -18.70
N ILE A 71 11.64 28.92 -19.62
CA ILE A 71 11.91 29.16 -21.03
C ILE A 71 12.61 30.50 -21.20
N ASP A 72 12.09 31.54 -20.57
CA ASP A 72 12.60 32.91 -20.73
C ASP A 72 13.99 33.09 -20.11
N LYS A 73 14.25 32.50 -18.96
CA LYS A 73 15.52 32.68 -18.23
C LYS A 73 16.61 31.69 -18.66
N VAL A 74 16.25 30.48 -19.05
CA VAL A 74 17.20 29.36 -19.23
C VAL A 74 17.12 28.77 -20.64
N ALA A 75 15.99 28.16 -21.02
CA ALA A 75 15.91 27.27 -22.18
C ALA A 75 16.16 28.00 -23.50
N ARG A 76 15.66 29.22 -23.68
CA ARG A 76 15.86 30.03 -24.91
C ARG A 76 17.32 30.42 -25.22
N HIS A 77 18.19 30.32 -24.22
CA HIS A 77 19.62 30.63 -24.35
C HIS A 77 20.48 29.37 -24.60
N ALA A 78 19.87 28.18 -24.51
CA ALA A 78 20.55 26.94 -24.78
C ALA A 78 20.82 26.73 -26.27
N ARG A 79 21.81 25.90 -26.58
CA ARG A 79 22.02 25.35 -27.93
C ARG A 79 21.22 24.11 -28.17
N LEU A 80 21.04 23.29 -27.10
CA LEU A 80 20.27 22.06 -27.11
C LEU A 80 19.41 21.97 -25.85
N VAL A 81 18.13 21.71 -26.05
CA VAL A 81 17.19 21.34 -24.97
C VAL A 81 16.72 19.92 -25.21
N VAL A 82 16.89 19.06 -24.23
CA VAL A 82 16.41 17.67 -24.25
C VAL A 82 15.37 17.50 -23.17
N VAL A 83 14.18 17.04 -23.55
CA VAL A 83 13.07 16.74 -22.65
C VAL A 83 12.78 15.25 -22.70
N ARG A 84 12.81 14.59 -21.56
CA ARG A 84 12.39 13.21 -21.43
C ARG A 84 11.04 13.13 -20.72
N LEU A 85 10.02 12.76 -21.46
CA LEU A 85 8.63 12.91 -21.03
C LEU A 85 7.96 11.56 -20.75
N LEU A 86 7.71 11.26 -19.49
CA LEU A 86 6.93 10.10 -19.06
C LEU A 86 5.43 10.40 -19.22
N GLY A 87 4.66 9.43 -19.74
CA GLY A 87 3.21 9.54 -19.92
C GLY A 87 2.77 10.25 -21.21
N GLY A 88 3.68 10.50 -22.13
CA GLY A 88 3.39 11.11 -23.43
C GLY A 88 3.08 12.61 -23.37
N LYS A 89 2.70 13.20 -24.53
CA LYS A 89 2.49 14.65 -24.66
C LYS A 89 1.47 15.20 -23.65
N ASP A 90 0.38 14.49 -23.42
CA ASP A 90 -0.74 14.98 -22.62
C ASP A 90 -0.38 15.20 -21.13
N TYR A 91 0.67 14.53 -20.67
CA TYR A 91 1.12 14.66 -19.28
C TYR A 91 1.78 16.01 -18.95
N TRP A 92 2.32 16.71 -19.98
CA TRP A 92 2.94 18.04 -19.85
C TRP A 92 2.71 18.88 -21.11
N ALA A 93 1.49 18.91 -21.61
CA ALA A 93 1.13 19.48 -22.91
C ALA A 93 1.56 20.94 -23.08
N TYR A 94 1.28 21.79 -22.06
CA TYR A 94 1.65 23.21 -22.09
C TYR A 94 3.16 23.41 -22.30
N GLY A 95 3.99 22.74 -21.52
CA GLY A 95 5.44 22.87 -21.63
C GLY A 95 6.00 22.37 -22.96
N VAL A 96 5.43 21.30 -23.54
CA VAL A 96 5.79 20.80 -24.87
C VAL A 96 5.50 21.87 -25.93
N ASP A 97 4.30 22.45 -25.93
CA ASP A 97 3.88 23.43 -26.97
C ASP A 97 4.66 24.73 -26.87
N GLU A 98 4.92 25.24 -25.66
CA GLU A 98 5.71 26.44 -25.43
C GLU A 98 7.19 26.26 -25.79
N LEU A 99 7.81 25.13 -25.40
CA LEU A 99 9.19 24.82 -25.80
C LEU A 99 9.32 24.68 -27.33
N ALA A 100 8.38 23.98 -27.97
CA ALA A 100 8.39 23.79 -29.41
C ALA A 100 8.25 25.15 -30.14
N THR A 101 7.41 26.05 -29.63
CA THR A 101 7.24 27.42 -30.16
C THR A 101 8.51 28.20 -29.96
N ALA A 102 9.09 28.20 -28.76
CA ALA A 102 10.34 28.94 -28.47
C ALA A 102 11.51 28.41 -29.31
N ALA A 103 11.63 27.10 -29.52
CA ALA A 103 12.69 26.49 -30.32
C ALA A 103 12.63 26.95 -31.78
N ARG A 104 11.43 26.96 -32.40
CA ARG A 104 11.23 27.44 -33.76
C ARG A 104 11.52 28.95 -33.92
N MET A 105 11.14 29.72 -32.88
CA MET A 105 11.34 31.19 -32.93
C MET A 105 12.80 31.61 -32.66
N ARG A 106 13.51 30.91 -31.80
CA ARG A 106 14.87 31.26 -31.34
C ARG A 106 15.97 30.43 -32.00
N GLY A 107 15.64 29.31 -32.66
CA GLY A 107 16.57 28.48 -33.44
C GLY A 107 17.46 27.57 -32.62
N PHE A 108 17.10 27.24 -31.38
CA PHE A 108 17.81 26.21 -30.61
C PHE A 108 17.31 24.78 -30.95
N ALA A 109 18.20 23.80 -30.83
CA ALA A 109 17.84 22.42 -31.05
C ALA A 109 16.98 21.88 -29.90
N LEU A 110 15.81 21.29 -30.24
CA LEU A 110 14.88 20.69 -29.27
C LEU A 110 14.69 19.21 -29.58
N ALA A 111 14.95 18.36 -28.59
CA ALA A 111 14.65 16.95 -28.60
C ALA A 111 13.64 16.63 -27.51
N ILE A 112 12.44 16.17 -27.86
CA ILE A 112 11.46 15.66 -26.90
C ILE A 112 11.30 14.16 -27.16
N VAL A 113 11.73 13.33 -26.21
CA VAL A 113 11.76 11.88 -26.34
C VAL A 113 10.92 11.19 -25.28
N PRO A 114 10.36 9.98 -25.55
CA PRO A 114 9.58 9.25 -24.56
C PRO A 114 10.38 8.92 -23.30
N GLY A 115 9.72 8.98 -22.15
CA GLY A 115 10.26 8.56 -20.85
C GLY A 115 10.12 7.05 -20.60
N ASP A 116 9.38 6.33 -21.44
CA ASP A 116 9.14 4.90 -21.36
C ASP A 116 9.64 4.14 -22.61
N MET A 117 9.17 2.92 -22.81
CA MET A 117 9.58 2.04 -23.91
C MET A 117 8.70 2.23 -25.17
N HIS A 118 7.71 3.12 -25.15
CA HIS A 118 6.77 3.32 -26.25
C HIS A 118 7.08 4.61 -27.01
N SER A 119 7.05 4.56 -28.32
CA SER A 119 7.21 5.75 -29.17
C SER A 119 5.93 6.61 -29.15
N ASP A 120 6.09 7.94 -29.19
CA ASP A 120 4.99 8.90 -29.36
C ASP A 120 5.34 9.87 -30.50
N GLU A 121 4.70 9.70 -31.66
CA GLU A 121 4.90 10.56 -32.82
C GLU A 121 4.58 12.04 -32.55
N ARG A 122 3.75 12.35 -31.55
CA ARG A 122 3.42 13.73 -31.18
C ARG A 122 4.62 14.44 -30.59
N LEU A 123 5.49 13.73 -29.87
CA LEU A 123 6.73 14.28 -29.31
C LEU A 123 7.77 14.50 -30.42
N GLU A 124 7.85 13.61 -31.38
CA GLU A 124 8.71 13.76 -32.55
C GLU A 124 8.34 15.01 -33.35
N ARG A 125 7.05 15.21 -33.64
CA ARG A 125 6.55 16.41 -34.36
C ARG A 125 6.78 17.72 -33.59
N ALA A 126 6.84 17.67 -32.27
CA ALA A 126 7.14 18.84 -31.43
C ALA A 126 8.65 19.16 -31.40
N SER A 127 9.50 18.22 -31.74
CA SER A 127 10.95 18.35 -31.77
C SER A 127 11.44 19.14 -33.02
N THR A 128 12.70 19.58 -32.99
CA THR A 128 13.35 20.25 -34.13
C THR A 128 14.51 19.43 -34.72
N LEU A 129 14.92 18.36 -34.07
CA LEU A 129 15.94 17.42 -34.56
C LEU A 129 15.37 16.40 -35.53
N SER A 130 16.24 15.76 -36.31
CA SER A 130 15.85 14.65 -37.19
C SER A 130 15.41 13.40 -36.40
N SER A 131 14.55 12.57 -37.01
CA SER A 131 14.09 11.33 -36.43
C SER A 131 15.25 10.41 -36.01
N ASP A 132 16.35 10.36 -36.78
CA ASP A 132 17.55 9.58 -36.44
C ASP A 132 18.22 10.11 -35.16
N ALA A 133 18.32 11.43 -35.01
CA ALA A 133 18.90 12.04 -33.83
C ALA A 133 18.03 11.80 -32.59
N LEU A 134 16.71 11.90 -32.74
CA LEU A 134 15.75 11.61 -31.68
C LEU A 134 15.80 10.13 -31.25
N ALA A 135 15.82 9.22 -32.22
CA ALA A 135 15.93 7.79 -31.97
C ALA A 135 17.21 7.45 -31.20
N ARG A 136 18.35 8.07 -31.59
CA ARG A 136 19.63 7.88 -30.90
C ARG A 136 19.60 8.43 -29.47
N ILE A 137 19.07 9.64 -29.25
CA ILE A 137 18.90 10.20 -27.92
C ILE A 137 18.04 9.26 -27.06
N TRP A 138 16.89 8.81 -27.60
CA TRP A 138 16.00 7.90 -26.90
C TRP A 138 16.65 6.58 -26.55
N SER A 139 17.48 6.00 -27.44
CA SER A 139 18.16 4.73 -27.22
C SER A 139 19.11 4.79 -26.00
N PHE A 140 19.83 5.87 -25.77
CA PHE A 140 20.71 6.03 -24.60
C PHE A 140 19.95 5.92 -23.29
N PHE A 141 18.73 6.45 -23.23
CA PHE A 141 17.91 6.40 -22.02
C PHE A 141 17.12 5.10 -21.90
N ARG A 142 16.63 4.55 -23.01
CA ARG A 142 15.96 3.25 -23.05
C ARG A 142 16.90 2.14 -22.56
N ASP A 143 18.10 2.12 -23.07
CA ASP A 143 19.12 1.15 -22.69
C ASP A 143 19.68 1.49 -21.29
N GLY A 144 19.86 2.79 -20.98
CA GLY A 144 20.15 3.30 -19.65
C GLY A 144 21.54 2.94 -19.11
N GLY A 145 21.80 3.34 -17.88
CA GLY A 145 23.06 3.05 -17.20
C GLY A 145 24.14 4.11 -17.42
N PRO A 146 25.19 4.11 -16.58
CA PRO A 146 26.20 5.16 -16.58
C PRO A 146 26.94 5.33 -17.92
N ASP A 147 27.26 4.23 -18.61
CA ASP A 147 28.04 4.28 -19.85
C ASP A 147 27.23 4.83 -21.02
N ASN A 148 25.96 4.43 -21.13
CA ASN A 148 25.05 4.98 -22.12
C ASN A 148 24.79 6.49 -21.89
N LEU A 149 24.65 6.90 -20.61
CA LEU A 149 24.45 8.31 -20.28
C LEU A 149 25.74 9.16 -20.44
N ARG A 150 26.94 8.58 -20.26
CA ARG A 150 28.19 9.25 -20.69
C ARG A 150 28.23 9.47 -22.20
N SER A 151 27.85 8.44 -22.96
CA SER A 151 27.77 8.55 -24.43
C SER A 151 26.72 9.56 -24.86
N PHE A 152 25.57 9.61 -24.18
CA PHE A 152 24.56 10.66 -24.37
C PHE A 152 25.15 12.08 -24.16
N LEU A 153 25.87 12.30 -23.04
CA LEU A 153 26.51 13.61 -22.80
C LEU A 153 27.50 14.01 -23.91
N GLY A 154 28.29 13.05 -24.41
CA GLY A 154 29.17 13.27 -25.56
C GLY A 154 28.41 13.59 -26.86
N TYR A 155 27.33 12.86 -27.14
CA TYR A 155 26.47 13.13 -28.28
C TYR A 155 25.73 14.48 -28.16
N ALA A 156 25.20 14.80 -26.99
CA ALA A 156 24.56 16.10 -26.72
C ALA A 156 25.55 17.27 -26.87
N ALA A 157 26.80 17.09 -26.43
CA ALA A 157 27.87 18.10 -26.66
C ALA A 157 28.12 18.30 -28.16
N THR A 158 28.15 17.24 -28.94
CA THR A 158 28.32 17.31 -30.40
C THR A 158 27.16 18.05 -31.07
N LEU A 159 25.91 17.75 -30.66
CA LEU A 159 24.72 18.48 -31.14
C LEU A 159 24.72 19.96 -30.72
N ALA A 160 25.27 20.27 -29.55
CA ALA A 160 25.45 21.65 -29.09
C ALA A 160 26.65 22.38 -29.73
N GLY A 161 27.34 21.78 -30.70
CA GLY A 161 28.46 22.37 -31.46
C GLY A 161 29.84 22.18 -30.82
N THR A 162 29.99 21.29 -29.88
CA THR A 162 31.27 20.91 -29.27
C THR A 162 31.57 19.44 -29.60
N PRO A 163 32.31 19.11 -30.66
CA PRO A 163 32.62 17.76 -31.07
C PRO A 163 33.29 16.97 -29.93
N THR A 164 32.69 15.86 -29.56
CA THR A 164 33.13 15.03 -28.44
C THR A 164 32.97 13.55 -28.84
N HIS A 165 33.85 12.69 -28.33
CA HIS A 165 33.74 11.25 -28.53
C HIS A 165 32.51 10.70 -27.80
N TRP A 166 31.76 9.86 -28.48
CA TRP A 166 30.63 9.11 -27.94
C TRP A 166 30.52 7.76 -28.68
N LEU A 167 29.84 6.79 -28.04
CA LEU A 167 29.56 5.46 -28.61
C LEU A 167 28.06 5.30 -28.76
N GLU A 168 27.61 4.45 -29.69
CA GLU A 168 26.20 4.06 -29.78
C GLU A 168 25.77 3.37 -28.48
N SER A 169 24.48 3.43 -28.17
CA SER A 169 23.97 2.81 -26.96
C SER A 169 24.15 1.28 -26.97
N ALA A 170 24.54 0.73 -25.83
CA ALA A 170 24.63 -0.71 -25.63
C ALA A 170 23.43 -1.18 -24.81
N PRO A 171 22.69 -2.23 -25.24
CA PRO A 171 21.55 -2.74 -24.51
C PRO A 171 21.94 -3.21 -23.11
N ALA A 172 21.25 -2.70 -22.07
CA ALA A 172 21.35 -3.24 -20.72
C ALA A 172 20.24 -4.26 -20.48
N PRO A 173 20.45 -5.28 -19.61
CA PRO A 173 19.47 -6.33 -19.36
C PRO A 173 18.13 -5.75 -18.86
N LEU A 174 17.00 -6.32 -19.31
CA LEU A 174 15.66 -5.92 -18.90
C LEU A 174 15.33 -6.37 -17.48
N ALA A 175 15.93 -7.48 -17.04
CA ALA A 175 15.84 -8.00 -15.68
C ALA A 175 17.15 -8.68 -15.29
N GLY A 176 17.42 -8.77 -14.00
CA GLY A 176 18.61 -9.43 -13.49
C GLY A 176 18.71 -9.41 -11.98
N ARG A 177 19.64 -10.21 -11.46
CA ARG A 177 19.96 -10.30 -10.05
C ARG A 177 20.76 -9.08 -9.60
N CYS A 178 20.39 -8.52 -8.45
CA CYS A 178 21.11 -7.41 -7.82
C CYS A 178 22.13 -7.95 -6.80
N GLU A 179 23.37 -8.11 -7.21
CA GLU A 179 24.42 -8.70 -6.35
C GLU A 179 24.65 -7.94 -5.03
N GLN A 180 24.52 -6.61 -5.05
CA GLN A 180 24.72 -5.78 -3.86
C GLN A 180 23.69 -6.06 -2.76
N ALA A 181 22.44 -6.37 -3.14
CA ALA A 181 21.37 -6.70 -2.20
C ALA A 181 21.36 -8.19 -1.79
N CYS A 182 22.00 -9.07 -2.58
CA CYS A 182 22.06 -10.50 -2.27
C CYS A 182 23.24 -10.87 -1.35
N ARG A 183 24.25 -9.99 -1.20
CA ARG A 183 25.41 -10.25 -0.34
C ARG A 183 25.09 -9.89 1.11
N THR A 184 25.42 -10.79 2.03
CA THR A 184 25.37 -10.49 3.47
C THR A 184 26.44 -9.49 3.86
N ALA A 185 26.13 -8.56 4.74
CA ALA A 185 27.08 -7.60 5.31
C ALA A 185 28.26 -8.27 6.08
N LEU A 186 28.25 -9.59 6.26
CA LEU A 186 29.20 -10.39 7.02
C LEU A 186 30.10 -11.29 6.13
N GLY A 187 30.27 -11.01 4.86
CA GLY A 187 31.32 -11.67 4.05
C GLY A 187 31.23 -13.19 3.90
N ALA A 188 30.11 -13.81 4.27
CA ALA A 188 29.91 -15.23 4.08
C ALA A 188 29.17 -15.48 2.75
N ASN A 189 29.85 -16.15 1.81
CA ASN A 189 29.19 -16.75 0.65
C ASN A 189 28.05 -17.66 1.14
N PRO A 190 26.89 -17.67 0.50
CA PRO A 190 25.92 -18.74 0.72
C PRO A 190 26.61 -20.08 0.41
N PRO A 191 26.32 -21.14 1.16
CA PRO A 191 26.92 -22.45 0.88
C PRO A 191 26.63 -22.81 -0.57
N PRO A 192 27.62 -23.33 -1.33
CA PRO A 192 27.38 -23.81 -2.69
C PRO A 192 26.29 -24.88 -2.64
N HIS A 193 25.44 -24.90 -3.66
CA HIS A 193 24.42 -25.91 -3.85
C HIS A 193 25.06 -27.30 -3.58
N ALA A 194 24.62 -27.96 -2.50
CA ALA A 194 25.02 -29.32 -2.24
C ALA A 194 24.37 -30.19 -3.34
N GLU A 195 25.18 -30.63 -4.29
CA GLU A 195 24.86 -31.75 -5.16
C GLU A 195 24.67 -32.99 -4.26
N ASP A 196 23.53 -33.63 -4.40
CA ASP A 196 23.18 -34.86 -3.72
C ASP A 196 24.17 -35.97 -4.13
N GLU A 197 25.22 -36.14 -3.35
CA GLU A 197 25.96 -37.40 -3.33
C GLU A 197 25.56 -38.23 -2.12
N GLY A 198 25.02 -39.40 -2.39
CA GLY A 198 24.49 -40.32 -1.42
C GLY A 198 25.48 -40.73 -0.33
N ALA A 199 25.06 -40.58 0.91
CA ALA A 199 25.62 -41.29 2.06
C ALA A 199 24.51 -41.73 3.01
N SER A 200 24.28 -43.02 2.99
CA SER A 200 23.53 -43.76 4.00
C SER A 200 24.19 -43.64 5.36
N GLY A 201 23.51 -42.97 6.31
CA GLY A 201 23.94 -42.90 7.69
C GLY A 201 22.79 -42.48 8.59
N GLN A 202 22.17 -43.42 9.31
CA GLN A 202 21.19 -43.16 10.34
C GLN A 202 21.80 -42.32 11.45
N SER A 203 21.28 -41.12 11.66
CA SER A 203 21.38 -40.40 12.91
C SER A 203 20.10 -39.62 13.15
N SER A 204 19.40 -39.97 14.21
CA SER A 204 18.32 -39.21 14.82
C SER A 204 18.84 -37.84 15.26
N GLY A 205 18.57 -36.80 14.44
CA GLY A 205 18.86 -35.43 14.77
C GLY A 205 17.80 -34.53 14.15
N ALA A 206 17.20 -33.64 14.94
CA ALA A 206 16.25 -32.65 14.50
C ALA A 206 16.83 -31.98 13.23
N GLN A 207 16.11 -32.08 12.09
CA GLN A 207 16.44 -31.40 10.85
C GLN A 207 16.60 -29.91 11.17
N ALA A 208 17.81 -29.39 11.04
CA ALA A 208 18.05 -27.96 11.12
C ALA A 208 17.16 -27.31 10.07
N ALA A 209 16.12 -26.56 10.51
CA ALA A 209 15.19 -25.90 9.61
C ALA A 209 15.99 -25.01 8.68
N SER A 210 15.88 -25.19 7.37
CA SER A 210 16.53 -24.33 6.38
C SER A 210 16.12 -22.87 6.61
N ALA A 211 17.02 -21.91 6.35
CA ALA A 211 16.73 -20.48 6.48
C ALA A 211 15.47 -20.07 5.70
N PRO A 212 14.62 -19.18 6.24
CA PRO A 212 13.51 -18.63 5.47
C PRO A 212 14.02 -17.86 4.26
N ARG A 213 13.25 -17.82 3.18
CA ARG A 213 13.66 -17.28 1.88
C ARG A 213 12.80 -16.08 1.51
N ALA A 214 13.43 -14.94 1.21
CA ALA A 214 12.76 -13.71 0.78
C ALA A 214 13.22 -13.31 -0.63
N LEU A 215 12.26 -13.09 -1.53
CA LEU A 215 12.51 -12.54 -2.85
C LEU A 215 12.12 -11.06 -2.86
N VAL A 216 13.05 -10.19 -3.26
CA VAL A 216 12.81 -8.75 -3.39
C VAL A 216 12.78 -8.39 -4.87
N THR A 217 11.75 -7.68 -5.33
CA THR A 217 11.65 -7.19 -6.72
C THR A 217 11.52 -5.67 -6.74
N PHE A 218 12.23 -5.02 -7.67
CA PHE A 218 12.24 -3.57 -7.82
C PHE A 218 12.48 -3.14 -9.26
N TYR A 219 12.29 -1.86 -9.58
CA TYR A 219 12.44 -1.39 -10.95
C TYR A 219 13.89 -1.34 -11.44
N ARG A 220 14.09 -1.77 -12.70
CA ARG A 220 15.34 -1.63 -13.46
C ARG A 220 15.86 -0.19 -13.49
N SER A 221 14.98 0.81 -13.56
CA SER A 221 15.37 2.21 -13.57
C SER A 221 16.15 2.63 -12.32
N ALA A 222 15.78 2.13 -11.15
CA ALA A 222 16.52 2.37 -9.91
C ALA A 222 17.92 1.72 -9.95
N TRP A 223 18.03 0.51 -10.49
CA TRP A 223 19.32 -0.17 -10.67
C TRP A 223 20.24 0.58 -11.65
N LEU A 224 19.69 1.01 -12.81
CA LEU A 224 20.45 1.75 -13.82
C LEU A 224 20.97 3.10 -13.30
N ALA A 225 20.19 3.75 -12.45
CA ALA A 225 20.56 5.05 -11.85
C ALA A 225 21.38 4.93 -10.57
N GLY A 226 21.62 3.71 -10.06
CA GLY A 226 22.28 3.51 -8.76
C GLY A 226 21.44 3.98 -7.56
N ASP A 227 20.13 4.14 -7.71
CA ASP A 227 19.21 4.65 -6.68
C ASP A 227 18.42 3.50 -6.02
N PHE A 228 19.12 2.51 -5.49
CA PHE A 228 18.53 1.32 -4.85
C PHE A 228 19.04 1.06 -3.42
N ALA A 229 19.58 2.08 -2.76
CA ALA A 229 20.01 2.00 -1.35
C ALA A 229 18.91 1.46 -0.41
N PRO A 230 17.60 1.81 -0.57
CA PRO A 230 16.54 1.22 0.25
C PRO A 230 16.38 -0.29 0.08
N ILE A 231 16.64 -0.82 -1.11
CA ILE A 231 16.57 -2.25 -1.39
C ILE A 231 17.71 -2.99 -0.68
N VAL A 232 18.92 -2.43 -0.71
CA VAL A 232 20.07 -2.97 0.03
C VAL A 232 19.81 -2.95 1.54
N ALA A 233 19.33 -1.82 2.07
CA ALA A 233 19.01 -1.68 3.49
C ALA A 233 17.91 -2.68 3.95
N LEU A 234 16.91 -2.91 3.10
CA LEU A 234 15.86 -3.90 3.36
C LEU A 234 16.42 -5.32 3.34
N ALA A 235 17.27 -5.65 2.36
CA ALA A 235 17.94 -6.95 2.28
C ALA A 235 18.82 -7.20 3.50
N ASP A 236 19.56 -6.19 3.96
CA ASP A 236 20.37 -6.29 5.18
C ASP A 236 19.51 -6.53 6.44
N ALA A 237 18.34 -5.87 6.53
CA ALA A 237 17.41 -6.08 7.63
C ALA A 237 16.81 -7.50 7.62
N LEU A 238 16.54 -8.06 6.43
CA LEU A 238 16.09 -9.44 6.26
C LEU A 238 17.21 -10.44 6.60
N HIS A 239 18.45 -10.21 6.14
CA HIS A 239 19.61 -11.03 6.50
C HIS A 239 19.85 -11.06 8.01
N LYS A 240 19.77 -9.92 8.71
CA LYS A 240 19.85 -9.85 10.18
C LYS A 240 18.79 -10.69 10.88
N ARG A 241 17.65 -10.94 10.23
CA ARG A 241 16.57 -11.82 10.71
C ARG A 241 16.71 -13.27 10.25
N GLY A 242 17.85 -13.63 9.64
CA GLY A 242 18.16 -15.01 9.23
C GLY A 242 17.59 -15.44 7.89
N PHE A 243 17.11 -14.51 7.04
CA PHE A 243 16.65 -14.84 5.70
C PHE A 243 17.81 -15.10 4.73
N ALA A 244 17.61 -16.07 3.84
CA ALA A 244 18.28 -16.06 2.55
C ALA A 244 17.52 -15.08 1.64
N VAL A 245 18.22 -14.12 1.04
CA VAL A 245 17.61 -13.04 0.26
C VAL A 245 18.10 -13.10 -1.18
N GLU A 246 17.15 -13.08 -2.11
CA GLU A 246 17.39 -12.84 -3.52
C GLU A 246 16.70 -11.53 -3.93
N ALA A 247 17.41 -10.66 -4.65
CA ALA A 247 16.89 -9.38 -5.12
C ALA A 247 17.05 -9.25 -6.63
N TYR A 248 15.96 -8.91 -7.31
CA TYR A 248 15.92 -8.80 -8.78
C TYR A 248 15.37 -7.46 -9.22
N PHE A 249 16.06 -6.82 -10.14
CA PHE A 249 15.52 -5.69 -10.87
C PHE A 249 14.76 -6.17 -12.12
N VAL A 250 13.67 -5.46 -12.46
CA VAL A 250 12.83 -5.76 -13.63
C VAL A 250 12.42 -4.46 -14.33
N ALA A 251 12.35 -4.48 -15.64
CA ALA A 251 11.79 -3.38 -16.44
C ALA A 251 10.28 -3.28 -16.20
N SER A 252 9.59 -4.42 -16.19
CA SER A 252 8.17 -4.54 -15.87
C SER A 252 7.85 -5.98 -15.50
N LEU A 253 6.95 -6.18 -14.54
CA LEU A 253 6.44 -7.52 -14.22
C LEU A 253 5.53 -8.11 -15.32
N LYS A 254 5.15 -7.30 -16.33
CA LYS A 254 4.35 -7.72 -17.50
C LYS A 254 5.20 -7.98 -18.74
N ASP A 255 6.50 -7.73 -18.68
CA ASP A 255 7.42 -8.01 -19.77
C ASP A 255 7.74 -9.52 -19.83
N ALA A 256 7.66 -10.12 -21.00
CA ALA A 256 7.80 -11.56 -21.16
C ALA A 256 9.18 -12.10 -20.75
N ALA A 257 10.26 -11.33 -20.98
CA ALA A 257 11.61 -11.72 -20.58
C ALA A 257 11.76 -11.63 -19.05
N CYS A 258 11.22 -10.55 -18.44
CA CYS A 258 11.19 -10.39 -16.99
C CYS A 258 10.36 -11.48 -16.31
N GLU A 259 9.18 -11.80 -16.88
CA GLU A 259 8.31 -12.87 -16.39
C GLU A 259 9.01 -14.23 -16.44
N THR A 260 9.69 -14.55 -17.53
CA THR A 260 10.41 -15.82 -17.70
C THR A 260 11.51 -15.97 -16.64
N LEU A 261 12.33 -14.94 -16.45
CA LEU A 261 13.40 -14.95 -15.45
C LEU A 261 12.84 -15.11 -14.03
N LEU A 262 11.83 -14.32 -13.68
CA LEU A 262 11.23 -14.40 -12.33
C LEU A 262 10.52 -15.74 -12.09
N ALA A 263 9.85 -16.31 -13.10
CA ALA A 263 9.21 -17.62 -12.98
C ALA A 263 10.24 -18.71 -12.68
N GLN A 264 11.38 -18.69 -13.38
CA GLN A 264 12.48 -19.60 -13.11
C GLN A 264 13.05 -19.38 -11.70
N THR A 265 13.35 -18.11 -11.34
CA THR A 265 13.85 -17.78 -10.00
C THR A 265 12.89 -18.27 -8.90
N ILE A 266 11.60 -18.05 -9.04
CA ILE A 266 10.60 -18.49 -8.07
C ILE A 266 10.57 -20.01 -7.95
N ALA A 267 10.65 -20.73 -9.07
CA ALA A 267 10.65 -22.19 -9.07
C ALA A 267 11.90 -22.80 -8.39
N GLU A 268 13.07 -22.19 -8.61
CA GLU A 268 14.35 -22.63 -8.03
C GLU A 268 14.50 -22.18 -6.57
N PHE A 269 14.29 -20.90 -6.30
CA PHE A 269 14.48 -20.30 -4.98
C PHE A 269 13.38 -20.63 -3.98
N ARG A 270 12.12 -20.80 -4.44
CA ARG A 270 10.93 -21.10 -3.63
C ARG A 270 10.78 -20.16 -2.43
N PRO A 271 10.53 -18.87 -2.64
CA PRO A 271 10.47 -17.90 -1.57
C PRO A 271 9.32 -18.20 -0.59
N ASP A 272 9.55 -17.97 0.71
CA ASP A 272 8.52 -18.01 1.75
C ASP A 272 7.70 -16.70 1.79
N VAL A 273 8.31 -15.61 1.30
CA VAL A 273 7.69 -14.27 1.19
C VAL A 273 8.33 -13.50 0.03
N ILE A 274 7.52 -12.69 -0.65
CA ILE A 274 8.00 -11.75 -1.68
C ILE A 274 7.79 -10.33 -1.17
N LEU A 275 8.80 -9.46 -1.32
CA LEU A 275 8.70 -8.02 -1.07
C LEU A 275 8.80 -7.30 -2.42
N ASN A 276 7.70 -6.71 -2.85
CA ASN A 276 7.62 -6.07 -4.15
C ASN A 276 7.65 -4.55 -4.06
N ALA A 277 8.68 -3.92 -4.62
CA ALA A 277 8.84 -2.48 -4.72
C ALA A 277 8.47 -1.92 -6.10
N THR A 278 7.84 -2.73 -6.99
CA THR A 278 7.30 -2.20 -8.24
C THR A 278 5.90 -1.65 -8.02
N ALA A 279 5.61 -0.51 -8.63
CA ALA A 279 4.29 0.11 -8.62
C ALA A 279 3.33 -0.57 -9.64
N PHE A 280 2.09 -0.12 -9.65
CA PHE A 280 1.03 -0.57 -10.55
C PHE A 280 0.60 -2.04 -10.35
N SER A 281 -0.51 -2.39 -10.99
CA SER A 281 -0.93 -3.79 -11.10
C SER A 281 -0.07 -4.53 -12.12
N ALA A 282 0.45 -5.69 -11.72
CA ALA A 282 1.17 -6.62 -12.59
C ALA A 282 0.26 -7.68 -13.23
N ARG A 283 -1.04 -7.64 -12.94
CA ARG A 283 -1.99 -8.67 -13.38
C ARG A 283 -2.24 -8.61 -14.87
N THR A 284 -2.19 -9.78 -15.51
CA THR A 284 -2.62 -10.07 -16.86
C THR A 284 -3.84 -11.01 -16.83
N GLU A 285 -4.33 -11.49 -17.98
CA GLU A 285 -5.38 -12.52 -18.02
C GLU A 285 -4.97 -13.80 -17.29
N GLY A 286 -3.67 -14.13 -17.32
CA GLY A 286 -3.08 -15.32 -16.65
C GLY A 286 -2.63 -15.07 -15.19
N GLY A 287 -2.98 -13.97 -14.57
CA GLY A 287 -2.50 -13.60 -13.23
C GLY A 287 -1.18 -12.82 -13.23
N SER A 288 -0.48 -12.79 -12.10
CA SER A 288 0.87 -12.20 -11.96
C SER A 288 1.92 -13.30 -11.86
N VAL A 289 3.13 -13.06 -12.36
CA VAL A 289 4.25 -14.00 -12.19
C VAL A 289 4.57 -14.26 -10.71
N LEU A 290 4.32 -13.27 -9.84
CA LEU A 290 4.56 -13.40 -8.40
C LEU A 290 3.60 -14.41 -7.73
N ASP A 291 2.42 -14.63 -8.31
CA ASP A 291 1.44 -15.60 -7.79
C ASP A 291 1.97 -17.04 -7.86
N ARG A 292 2.96 -17.31 -8.75
CA ARG A 292 3.59 -18.64 -8.87
C ARG A 292 4.33 -19.09 -7.63
N ALA A 293 4.67 -18.17 -6.74
CA ALA A 293 5.33 -18.50 -5.46
C ALA A 293 4.38 -19.15 -4.45
N ASP A 294 3.07 -18.99 -4.61
CA ASP A 294 2.08 -19.36 -3.59
C ASP A 294 2.47 -18.86 -2.19
N ALA A 295 3.02 -17.66 -2.11
CA ALA A 295 3.56 -17.02 -0.91
C ALA A 295 3.00 -15.61 -0.74
N PRO A 296 3.00 -15.05 0.48
CA PRO A 296 2.61 -13.66 0.70
C PRO A 296 3.44 -12.71 -0.16
N VAL A 297 2.78 -11.78 -0.86
CA VAL A 297 3.42 -10.70 -1.60
C VAL A 297 3.20 -9.40 -0.84
N LEU A 298 4.22 -8.95 -0.15
CA LEU A 298 4.24 -7.69 0.57
C LEU A 298 4.57 -6.56 -0.39
N GLN A 299 3.62 -5.66 -0.60
CA GLN A 299 3.83 -4.44 -1.37
C GLN A 299 4.53 -3.40 -0.50
N ILE A 300 5.68 -2.92 -0.93
CA ILE A 300 6.43 -1.84 -0.30
C ILE A 300 6.50 -0.64 -1.22
N ALA A 301 6.49 0.56 -0.66
CA ALA A 301 6.59 1.79 -1.44
C ALA A 301 7.96 2.43 -1.30
N LEU A 302 8.53 2.84 -2.44
CA LEU A 302 9.58 3.84 -2.51
C LEU A 302 8.86 5.18 -2.76
N ALA A 303 8.56 5.93 -1.68
CA ALA A 303 7.71 7.11 -1.75
C ALA A 303 8.37 8.25 -2.55
N THR A 304 7.58 8.96 -3.32
CA THR A 304 8.05 10.11 -4.12
C THR A 304 8.09 11.41 -3.33
N SER A 305 7.46 11.45 -2.14
CA SER A 305 7.51 12.58 -1.21
C SER A 305 8.80 12.60 -0.39
N THR A 306 9.10 13.75 0.22
CA THR A 306 10.15 13.85 1.24
C THR A 306 9.69 13.26 2.56
N ARG A 307 10.65 12.87 3.42
CA ARG A 307 10.37 12.39 4.78
C ARG A 307 9.62 13.42 5.60
N GLU A 308 10.03 14.69 5.52
CA GLU A 308 9.37 15.80 6.23
C GLU A 308 7.91 15.98 5.80
N ALA A 309 7.62 15.98 4.49
CA ALA A 309 6.25 16.05 3.98
C ALA A 309 5.38 14.88 4.46
N TRP A 310 5.95 13.67 4.50
CA TRP A 310 5.27 12.50 5.03
C TRP A 310 5.03 12.61 6.54
N GLU A 311 6.01 13.06 7.33
CA GLU A 311 5.87 13.22 8.79
C GLU A 311 4.74 14.19 9.14
N ASN A 312 4.67 15.32 8.44
CA ASN A 312 3.70 16.38 8.69
C ASN A 312 2.30 16.10 8.11
N SER A 313 2.14 15.05 7.29
CA SER A 313 0.85 14.75 6.66
C SER A 313 0.08 13.66 7.41
N LYS A 314 -1.21 13.89 7.63
CA LYS A 314 -2.16 12.85 8.11
C LYS A 314 -2.53 11.85 7.00
N ARG A 315 -2.40 12.22 5.73
CA ARG A 315 -2.65 11.31 4.60
C ARG A 315 -1.56 10.24 4.46
N GLY A 316 -0.31 10.60 4.71
CA GLY A 316 0.86 9.71 4.61
C GLY A 316 1.36 9.47 3.18
N ALA A 317 0.51 9.52 2.18
CA ALA A 317 0.85 9.38 0.75
C ALA A 317 0.33 10.56 -0.05
N ASN A 318 1.07 11.01 -1.07
CA ASN A 318 0.51 11.88 -2.09
C ASN A 318 -0.43 11.10 -3.02
N GLY A 319 -1.21 11.78 -3.87
CA GLY A 319 -2.19 11.14 -4.75
C GLY A 319 -1.57 10.12 -5.71
N ALA A 320 -0.40 10.41 -6.24
CA ALA A 320 0.31 9.52 -7.16
C ALA A 320 0.84 8.26 -6.44
N ASP A 321 1.50 8.41 -5.29
CA ASP A 321 1.97 7.28 -4.49
C ASP A 321 0.82 6.40 -4.01
N LEU A 322 -0.30 7.00 -3.58
CA LEU A 322 -1.48 6.26 -3.17
C LEU A 322 -2.04 5.42 -4.32
N ALA A 323 -2.21 6.02 -5.49
CA ALA A 323 -2.73 5.32 -6.66
C ALA A 323 -1.80 4.20 -7.13
N MET A 324 -0.51 4.52 -7.34
CA MET A 324 0.43 3.62 -8.00
C MET A 324 1.03 2.55 -7.07
N ASN A 325 1.32 2.91 -5.81
CA ASN A 325 2.01 2.01 -4.87
C ASN A 325 1.06 1.28 -3.92
N VAL A 326 -0.20 1.73 -3.77
CA VAL A 326 -1.17 1.14 -2.83
C VAL A 326 -2.37 0.58 -3.59
N VAL A 327 -3.19 1.45 -4.23
CA VAL A 327 -4.49 1.05 -4.77
C VAL A 327 -4.36 0.07 -5.95
N LEU A 328 -3.48 0.35 -6.91
CA LEU A 328 -3.32 -0.54 -8.07
C LEU A 328 -2.70 -1.90 -7.70
N PRO A 329 -1.69 -1.99 -6.81
CA PRO A 329 -1.22 -3.28 -6.30
C PRO A 329 -2.26 -4.06 -5.48
N GLU A 330 -3.19 -3.40 -4.78
CA GLU A 330 -4.30 -4.07 -4.07
C GLU A 330 -5.19 -4.90 -5.02
N VAL A 331 -5.29 -4.50 -6.29
CA VAL A 331 -6.04 -5.26 -7.32
C VAL A 331 -5.41 -6.64 -7.58
N ASP A 332 -4.10 -6.76 -7.38
CA ASP A 332 -3.35 -8.01 -7.51
C ASP A 332 -3.41 -8.87 -6.22
N GLY A 333 -4.10 -8.42 -5.18
CA GLY A 333 -4.16 -9.11 -3.89
C GLY A 333 -2.88 -8.97 -3.05
N ARG A 334 -2.05 -7.96 -3.32
CA ARG A 334 -0.82 -7.71 -2.56
C ARG A 334 -1.15 -7.10 -1.20
N ILE A 335 -0.35 -7.46 -0.19
CA ILE A 335 -0.48 -6.96 1.18
C ILE A 335 0.38 -5.69 1.29
N PHE A 336 -0.24 -4.54 1.50
CA PHE A 336 0.51 -3.30 1.66
C PHE A 336 1.25 -3.28 3.01
N ALA A 337 2.58 -3.21 2.97
CA ALA A 337 3.44 -3.30 4.15
C ALA A 337 4.00 -1.96 4.64
N GLY A 338 4.01 -0.93 3.79
CA GLY A 338 4.47 0.41 4.16
C GLY A 338 5.45 1.05 3.18
N ALA A 339 5.90 2.27 3.49
CA ALA A 339 6.91 2.99 2.71
C ALA A 339 8.29 2.79 3.36
N VAL A 340 9.24 2.22 2.61
CA VAL A 340 10.60 1.93 3.12
C VAL A 340 11.62 3.00 2.78
N SER A 341 11.22 4.03 2.00
CA SER A 341 12.09 5.17 1.67
C SER A 341 11.32 6.40 1.27
N PHE A 342 11.98 7.54 1.38
CA PHE A 342 11.51 8.85 0.96
C PHE A 342 12.57 9.56 0.13
N LYS A 343 12.17 10.54 -0.69
CA LYS A 343 13.10 11.37 -1.43
C LYS A 343 13.87 12.29 -0.49
N ALA A 344 15.18 12.37 -0.69
CA ALA A 344 16.06 13.27 0.04
C ALA A 344 17.02 13.96 -0.92
N GLN A 345 17.28 15.24 -0.65
CA GLN A 345 18.37 15.96 -1.29
C GLN A 345 19.69 15.44 -0.69
N THR A 346 20.53 14.84 -1.52
CA THR A 346 21.79 14.23 -1.09
C THR A 346 22.99 15.13 -1.33
N ARG A 347 23.02 15.84 -2.44
CA ARG A 347 24.12 16.71 -2.82
C ARG A 347 23.68 17.83 -3.76
N ALA A 348 24.15 19.05 -3.52
CA ALA A 348 24.05 20.13 -4.49
C ALA A 348 25.17 20.01 -5.54
N ARG A 349 24.80 19.92 -6.81
CA ARG A 349 25.70 19.81 -7.96
C ARG A 349 25.85 21.18 -8.63
N ALA A 350 26.86 21.96 -8.22
CA ALA A 350 27.04 23.34 -8.69
C ALA A 350 27.25 23.45 -10.21
N ALA A 351 27.93 22.48 -10.85
CA ALA A 351 28.19 22.49 -12.28
C ALA A 351 26.91 22.41 -13.15
N SER A 352 25.88 21.74 -12.69
CA SER A 352 24.58 21.60 -13.36
C SER A 352 23.46 22.42 -12.70
N GLU A 353 23.77 23.15 -11.61
CA GLU A 353 22.81 23.86 -10.76
C GLU A 353 21.60 22.99 -10.41
N PHE A 354 21.89 21.74 -10.02
CA PHE A 354 20.89 20.73 -9.71
C PHE A 354 21.14 20.13 -8.33
N ASP A 355 20.09 20.09 -7.53
CA ASP A 355 20.09 19.38 -6.26
C ASP A 355 19.82 17.90 -6.51
N GLU A 356 20.81 17.06 -6.26
CA GLU A 356 20.69 15.62 -6.43
C GLU A 356 19.65 15.06 -5.46
N ILE A 357 18.64 14.38 -6.00
CA ILE A 357 17.55 13.78 -5.24
C ILE A 357 17.62 12.27 -5.40
N ARG A 358 17.75 11.56 -4.28
CA ARG A 358 17.76 10.10 -4.23
C ARG A 358 16.79 9.56 -3.19
N HIS A 359 16.47 8.28 -3.29
CA HIS A 359 15.74 7.58 -2.25
C HIS A 359 16.63 7.34 -1.03
N SER A 360 16.24 7.89 0.12
CA SER A 360 16.85 7.63 1.42
C SER A 360 16.08 6.53 2.15
N PRO A 361 16.73 5.46 2.62
CA PRO A 361 16.09 4.42 3.42
C PRO A 361 15.45 5.01 4.69
N GLU A 362 14.26 4.52 5.07
CA GLU A 362 13.63 4.84 6.35
C GLU A 362 13.81 3.64 7.32
N PRO A 363 14.76 3.70 8.25
CA PRO A 363 15.18 2.54 9.04
C PRO A 363 14.04 1.93 9.86
N SER A 364 13.18 2.76 10.46
CA SER A 364 12.08 2.29 11.30
C SER A 364 11.05 1.48 10.51
N GLN A 365 10.76 1.91 9.27
CA GLN A 365 9.82 1.23 8.40
C GLN A 365 10.43 -0.02 7.76
N ILE A 366 11.72 0.02 7.41
CA ILE A 366 12.47 -1.16 6.95
C ILE A 366 12.44 -2.26 8.01
N ASP A 367 12.69 -1.90 9.28
CA ASP A 367 12.65 -2.84 10.39
C ASP A 367 11.27 -3.45 10.57
N HIS A 368 10.20 -2.63 10.52
CA HIS A 368 8.82 -3.08 10.60
C HIS A 368 8.46 -4.03 9.45
N VAL A 369 8.78 -3.67 8.22
CA VAL A 369 8.52 -4.49 7.02
C VAL A 369 9.27 -5.82 7.07
N ALA A 370 10.52 -5.81 7.50
CA ALA A 370 11.31 -7.03 7.66
C ALA A 370 10.77 -7.93 8.77
N ALA A 371 10.24 -7.36 9.86
CA ALA A 371 9.56 -8.11 10.92
C ALA A 371 8.23 -8.71 10.43
N LEU A 372 7.45 -7.96 9.64
CA LEU A 372 6.21 -8.45 9.02
C LEU A 372 6.50 -9.61 8.07
N ALA A 373 7.54 -9.49 7.23
CA ALA A 373 8.00 -10.57 6.36
C ALA A 373 8.40 -11.81 7.16
N GLN A 374 9.10 -11.63 8.29
CA GLN A 374 9.50 -12.73 9.18
C GLN A 374 8.27 -13.47 9.75
N ASN A 375 7.26 -12.73 10.20
CA ASN A 375 6.07 -13.35 10.80
C ASN A 375 5.21 -14.06 9.75
N TRP A 376 5.07 -13.53 8.53
CA TRP A 376 4.41 -14.24 7.44
C TRP A 376 5.17 -15.49 7.00
N ALA A 377 6.51 -15.43 6.89
CA ALA A 377 7.33 -16.60 6.59
C ALA A 377 7.25 -17.65 7.73
N ARG A 378 7.26 -17.20 8.98
CA ARG A 378 7.05 -18.08 10.15
C ARG A 378 5.69 -18.74 10.10
N LEU A 379 4.61 -17.99 9.87
CA LEU A 379 3.25 -18.53 9.77
C LEU A 379 3.15 -19.58 8.65
N ARG A 380 3.82 -19.38 7.52
CA ARG A 380 3.89 -20.33 6.41
C ARG A 380 4.61 -21.64 6.79
N ARG A 381 5.67 -21.53 7.56
CA ARG A 381 6.57 -22.67 7.86
C ARG A 381 6.15 -23.51 9.06
N LEU A 382 5.41 -22.91 9.99
CA LEU A 382 4.87 -23.64 11.15
C LEU A 382 3.86 -24.68 10.71
N GLY A 383 3.90 -25.86 11.34
CA GLY A 383 2.84 -26.85 11.25
C GLY A 383 1.52 -26.29 11.80
N HIS A 384 0.38 -26.78 11.31
CA HIS A 384 -0.93 -26.27 11.74
C HIS A 384 -1.11 -26.40 13.26
N SER A 385 -0.72 -27.53 13.83
CA SER A 385 -0.79 -27.77 15.28
C SER A 385 0.14 -26.90 16.14
N GLU A 386 1.15 -26.25 15.52
CA GLU A 386 2.08 -25.38 16.26
C GLU A 386 1.60 -23.96 16.37
N LYS A 387 0.72 -23.51 15.46
CA LYS A 387 0.27 -22.12 15.35
C LYS A 387 -0.62 -21.70 16.50
N ARG A 388 -0.33 -20.53 17.05
CA ARG A 388 -1.13 -19.84 18.07
C ARG A 388 -1.95 -18.76 17.41
N LEU A 389 -3.26 -18.86 17.50
CA LEU A 389 -4.19 -17.95 16.84
C LEU A 389 -5.00 -17.16 17.87
N ALA A 390 -5.33 -15.91 17.54
CA ALA A 390 -6.37 -15.18 18.23
C ALA A 390 -7.52 -14.89 17.26
N LEU A 391 -8.75 -15.14 17.70
CA LEU A 391 -9.98 -14.75 17.04
C LEU A 391 -10.63 -13.67 17.88
N VAL A 392 -10.58 -12.42 17.39
CA VAL A 392 -11.09 -11.25 18.11
C VAL A 392 -12.41 -10.82 17.51
N LEU A 393 -13.43 -10.74 18.36
CA LEU A 393 -14.76 -10.27 18.01
C LEU A 393 -14.83 -8.76 18.25
N SER A 394 -15.44 -8.04 17.33
CA SER A 394 -15.76 -6.63 17.52
C SER A 394 -16.81 -6.46 18.61
N ASP A 395 -16.64 -5.50 19.50
CA ASP A 395 -17.68 -5.07 20.45
C ASP A 395 -18.22 -3.71 19.98
N TYR A 396 -19.41 -3.72 19.38
CA TYR A 396 -20.01 -2.49 18.88
C TYR A 396 -20.66 -1.68 20.00
N PRO A 397 -20.40 -0.37 20.11
CA PRO A 397 -20.56 0.38 21.34
C PRO A 397 -21.98 0.82 21.72
N ALA A 398 -23.00 0.62 20.87
CA ALA A 398 -24.24 1.36 21.04
C ALA A 398 -25.26 0.80 22.06
N ARG A 399 -25.23 -0.50 22.41
CA ARG A 399 -26.23 -1.11 23.32
C ARG A 399 -25.65 -2.27 24.13
N ARG A 400 -26.10 -2.41 25.39
CA ARG A 400 -25.83 -3.62 26.18
C ARG A 400 -26.36 -4.86 25.45
N GLY A 401 -25.56 -5.94 25.35
CA GLY A 401 -25.94 -7.20 24.72
C GLY A 401 -25.57 -7.31 23.22
N ARG A 402 -24.69 -6.44 22.69
CA ARG A 402 -24.17 -6.51 21.30
C ARG A 402 -22.68 -6.84 21.24
N GLY A 403 -22.14 -7.52 22.24
CA GLY A 403 -20.80 -8.09 22.16
C GLY A 403 -20.68 -9.02 20.96
N GLY A 404 -19.62 -8.87 20.17
CA GLY A 404 -19.41 -9.67 18.98
C GLY A 404 -20.32 -9.34 17.77
N TYR A 405 -20.89 -8.15 17.71
CA TYR A 405 -21.78 -7.75 16.63
C TYR A 405 -21.03 -7.58 15.31
N ALA A 406 -21.64 -8.05 14.22
CA ALA A 406 -21.22 -7.76 12.84
C ALA A 406 -22.45 -7.61 11.93
N ILE A 407 -22.37 -6.68 10.97
CA ILE A 407 -23.46 -6.50 10.00
C ILE A 407 -23.61 -7.78 9.18
N GLY A 408 -24.84 -8.33 9.20
CA GLY A 408 -25.19 -9.48 8.36
C GLY A 408 -24.52 -10.80 8.73
N LEU A 409 -23.68 -10.86 9.78
CA LEU A 409 -22.97 -12.06 10.19
C LEU A 409 -23.45 -12.55 11.58
N ASP A 410 -23.79 -13.82 11.71
CA ASP A 410 -23.93 -14.51 12.98
C ASP A 410 -22.53 -14.81 13.52
N THR A 411 -21.97 -13.87 14.27
CA THR A 411 -20.59 -14.01 14.80
C THR A 411 -20.45 -15.16 15.77
N PRO A 412 -21.36 -15.41 16.73
CA PRO A 412 -21.21 -16.53 17.65
C PRO A 412 -21.21 -17.87 16.96
N ARG A 413 -22.11 -18.10 15.98
CA ARG A 413 -22.11 -19.34 15.18
C ARG A 413 -20.92 -19.41 14.23
N SER A 414 -20.49 -18.28 13.69
CA SER A 414 -19.27 -18.22 12.87
C SER A 414 -17.99 -18.54 13.65
N VAL A 415 -17.91 -18.18 14.94
CA VAL A 415 -16.82 -18.59 15.84
C VAL A 415 -16.75 -20.10 15.93
N ILE A 416 -17.92 -20.77 16.09
CA ILE A 416 -17.99 -22.24 16.15
C ILE A 416 -17.55 -22.85 14.83
N ALA A 417 -18.11 -22.35 13.72
CA ALA A 417 -17.78 -22.84 12.37
C ALA A 417 -16.28 -22.67 12.04
N ILE A 418 -15.69 -21.52 12.37
CA ILE A 418 -14.24 -21.29 12.20
C ILE A 418 -13.43 -22.24 13.09
N GLY A 419 -13.83 -22.47 14.34
CA GLY A 419 -13.14 -23.38 15.23
C GLY A 419 -13.21 -24.84 14.76
N ASP A 420 -14.36 -25.28 14.23
CA ASP A 420 -14.51 -26.62 13.64
C ASP A 420 -13.64 -26.75 12.40
N LEU A 421 -13.66 -25.74 11.51
CA LEU A 421 -12.82 -25.67 10.32
C LEU A 421 -11.31 -25.77 10.65
N LEU A 422 -10.85 -25.06 11.67
CA LEU A 422 -9.46 -25.08 12.10
C LEU A 422 -9.09 -26.45 12.67
N ARG A 423 -9.97 -27.08 13.45
CA ARG A 423 -9.76 -28.42 14.00
C ARG A 423 -9.68 -29.48 12.91
N ASP A 424 -10.58 -29.41 11.92
CA ASP A 424 -10.59 -30.31 10.76
C ASP A 424 -9.33 -30.15 9.89
N ALA A 425 -8.67 -29.00 10.00
CA ALA A 425 -7.39 -28.70 9.34
C ALA A 425 -6.16 -28.95 10.26
N ASP A 426 -6.28 -29.78 11.29
CA ASP A 426 -5.21 -30.20 12.20
C ASP A 426 -4.57 -29.06 13.04
N TYR A 427 -5.32 -27.98 13.32
CA TYR A 427 -4.89 -27.01 14.33
C TYR A 427 -5.17 -27.57 15.72
N GLU A 428 -4.28 -27.30 16.68
CA GLU A 428 -4.44 -27.74 18.05
C GLU A 428 -5.50 -26.94 18.82
N ILE A 429 -6.77 -27.24 18.52
CA ILE A 429 -7.94 -26.58 19.08
C ILE A 429 -8.82 -27.64 19.77
N GLY A 430 -9.14 -27.40 21.03
CA GLY A 430 -10.06 -28.26 21.80
C GLY A 430 -11.50 -28.15 21.32
N SER A 431 -12.41 -28.79 22.03
CA SER A 431 -13.84 -28.74 21.71
C SER A 431 -14.42 -27.39 22.05
N LEU A 432 -15.04 -26.73 21.07
CA LEU A 432 -15.82 -25.52 21.24
C LEU A 432 -17.22 -25.80 21.82
N TYR A 433 -17.87 -24.76 22.30
CA TYR A 433 -19.29 -24.81 22.63
C TYR A 433 -20.10 -25.18 21.39
N ARG A 434 -21.23 -25.89 21.61
CA ARG A 434 -22.10 -26.29 20.48
C ARG A 434 -23.14 -25.27 20.09
N ASP A 435 -23.26 -24.21 20.88
CA ASP A 435 -24.27 -23.17 20.74
C ASP A 435 -23.60 -21.79 20.83
N GLY A 436 -23.96 -20.89 19.92
CA GLY A 436 -23.47 -19.54 19.90
C GLY A 436 -23.78 -18.73 21.17
N ASP A 437 -24.95 -18.96 21.76
CA ASP A 437 -25.34 -18.32 23.02
C ASP A 437 -24.39 -18.72 24.17
N LEU A 438 -23.94 -19.97 24.18
CA LEU A 438 -22.95 -20.44 25.17
C LEU A 438 -21.58 -19.79 24.98
N VAL A 439 -21.18 -19.53 23.72
CA VAL A 439 -19.92 -18.77 23.42
C VAL A 439 -20.04 -17.36 24.01
N MET A 440 -21.13 -16.67 23.76
CA MET A 440 -21.32 -15.29 24.25
C MET A 440 -21.41 -15.24 25.76
N ARG A 441 -22.16 -16.14 26.38
CA ARG A 441 -22.22 -16.23 27.86
C ARG A 441 -20.84 -16.47 28.45
N ALA A 442 -20.08 -17.40 27.89
CA ALA A 442 -18.72 -17.67 28.37
C ALA A 442 -17.78 -16.44 28.24
N LEU A 443 -17.94 -15.63 27.17
CA LEU A 443 -17.20 -14.39 27.01
C LEU A 443 -17.67 -13.29 27.98
N GLU A 444 -18.93 -13.28 28.38
CA GLU A 444 -19.50 -12.27 29.29
C GLU A 444 -19.34 -12.65 30.77
N GLU A 445 -19.15 -13.93 31.10
CA GLU A 445 -19.05 -14.41 32.48
C GLU A 445 -17.69 -14.09 33.10
N ALA A 446 -17.73 -13.58 34.32
CA ALA A 446 -16.55 -13.21 35.12
C ALA A 446 -15.55 -14.35 35.39
N ALA A 447 -15.92 -15.59 35.12
CA ALA A 447 -15.06 -16.78 35.32
C ALA A 447 -14.01 -16.95 34.21
N HIS A 448 -14.17 -16.29 33.07
CA HIS A 448 -13.31 -16.42 31.89
C HIS A 448 -12.42 -15.20 31.65
N TYR A 449 -11.87 -14.65 32.72
CA TYR A 449 -10.91 -13.56 32.60
C TYR A 449 -9.48 -14.06 32.50
N VAL A 450 -8.72 -13.39 31.65
CA VAL A 450 -7.26 -13.35 31.73
C VAL A 450 -6.81 -11.97 32.22
N GLU A 451 -5.65 -11.93 32.86
CA GLU A 451 -5.13 -10.72 33.48
C GLU A 451 -3.76 -10.38 32.86
N LEU A 452 -3.55 -9.08 32.63
CA LEU A 452 -2.22 -8.51 32.40
C LEU A 452 -1.89 -7.63 33.60
N PRO A 453 -0.93 -8.04 34.48
CA PRO A 453 -0.53 -7.22 35.63
C PRO A 453 -0.05 -5.82 35.19
N LEU A 454 -0.39 -4.81 36.00
CA LEU A 454 -0.04 -3.42 35.72
C LEU A 454 1.47 -3.24 35.50
N ALA A 455 2.31 -3.85 36.31
CA ALA A 455 3.77 -3.75 36.18
C ALA A 455 4.27 -4.33 34.85
N GLU A 456 3.67 -5.43 34.36
CA GLU A 456 4.00 -5.99 33.04
C GLU A 456 3.51 -5.07 31.93
N TYR A 457 2.29 -4.54 32.05
CA TYR A 457 1.77 -3.56 31.10
C TYR A 457 2.68 -2.35 31.00
N GLN A 458 3.08 -1.74 32.13
CA GLN A 458 3.97 -0.58 32.17
C GLN A 458 5.31 -0.86 31.47
N ARG A 459 5.89 -2.02 31.73
CA ARG A 459 7.13 -2.46 31.06
C ARG A 459 6.95 -2.55 29.55
N LEU A 460 5.86 -3.13 29.07
CA LEU A 460 5.55 -3.26 27.65
C LEU A 460 5.21 -1.89 27.04
N PHE A 461 4.40 -1.08 27.72
CA PHE A 461 4.03 0.27 27.28
C PHE A 461 5.25 1.17 27.09
N ALA A 462 6.24 1.07 27.97
CA ALA A 462 7.49 1.83 27.87
C ALA A 462 8.36 1.43 26.65
N THR A 463 8.06 0.31 25.96
CA THR A 463 8.76 -0.07 24.71
C THR A 463 8.10 0.49 23.44
N LEU A 464 6.95 1.11 23.56
CA LEU A 464 6.22 1.69 22.43
C LEU A 464 6.84 3.05 22.03
N ALA A 465 6.50 3.53 20.86
CA ALA A 465 7.00 4.80 20.34
C ALA A 465 6.65 5.97 21.28
N ASP A 466 7.64 6.84 21.57
CA ASP A 466 7.49 7.95 22.53
C ASP A 466 6.35 8.92 22.17
N ASP A 467 6.16 9.20 20.87
CA ASP A 467 5.09 10.09 20.41
C ASP A 467 3.71 9.48 20.69
N PHE A 468 3.57 8.17 20.48
CA PHE A 468 2.34 7.46 20.78
C PHE A 468 2.06 7.42 22.28
N THR A 469 3.06 7.08 23.11
CA THR A 469 2.88 7.02 24.56
C THR A 469 2.54 8.38 25.15
N ARG A 470 3.16 9.47 24.65
CA ARG A 470 2.80 10.84 25.04
C ARG A 470 1.36 11.21 24.69
N GLN A 471 0.87 10.82 23.51
CA GLN A 471 -0.53 11.05 23.12
C GLN A 471 -1.50 10.32 24.04
N VAL A 472 -1.20 9.06 24.38
CA VAL A 472 -2.03 8.25 25.30
C VAL A 472 -2.06 8.87 26.68
N LEU A 473 -0.89 9.23 27.24
CA LEU A 473 -0.80 9.87 28.57
C LEU A 473 -1.48 11.25 28.61
N ALA A 474 -1.42 12.01 27.53
CA ALA A 474 -2.12 13.29 27.44
C ALA A 474 -3.64 13.14 27.39
N ALA A 475 -4.15 12.06 26.74
CA ALA A 475 -5.58 11.82 26.62
C ALA A 475 -6.20 11.13 27.86
N TRP A 476 -5.47 10.23 28.50
CA TRP A 476 -6.03 9.31 29.50
C TRP A 476 -5.31 9.32 30.87
N GLY A 477 -4.26 10.12 31.05
CA GLY A 477 -3.45 10.12 32.26
C GLY A 477 -2.57 8.89 32.41
N ALA A 478 -2.23 8.54 33.64
CA ALA A 478 -1.40 7.39 33.96
C ALA A 478 -2.20 6.06 33.85
N PRO A 479 -1.56 4.94 33.58
CA PRO A 479 -2.25 3.63 33.51
C PRO A 479 -2.99 3.24 34.78
N GLU A 480 -2.54 3.73 35.95
CA GLU A 480 -3.16 3.55 37.27
C GLU A 480 -4.53 4.19 37.34
N GLU A 481 -4.78 5.21 36.54
CA GLU A 481 -6.03 5.99 36.52
C GLU A 481 -7.08 5.39 35.61
N ASP A 482 -6.71 4.38 34.79
CA ASP A 482 -7.64 3.74 33.85
C ASP A 482 -8.76 3.01 34.62
N PRO A 483 -10.07 3.38 34.39
CA PRO A 483 -11.19 2.75 35.08
C PRO A 483 -11.34 1.23 34.86
N ALA A 484 -10.70 0.66 33.84
CA ALA A 484 -10.69 -0.77 33.61
C ALA A 484 -9.62 -1.52 34.43
N LEU A 485 -8.72 -0.79 35.09
CA LEU A 485 -7.76 -1.39 36.00
C LEU A 485 -8.48 -1.90 37.27
N ALA A 486 -8.43 -3.18 37.50
CA ALA A 486 -9.05 -3.80 38.65
C ALA A 486 -8.05 -4.70 39.40
N LYS A 487 -7.90 -4.50 40.71
CA LYS A 487 -6.98 -5.27 41.58
C LYS A 487 -5.53 -5.32 41.05
N GLY A 488 -5.06 -4.23 40.43
CA GLY A 488 -3.69 -4.10 39.92
C GLY A 488 -3.42 -4.82 38.60
N ALA A 489 -4.47 -5.18 37.83
CA ALA A 489 -4.33 -5.79 36.52
C ALA A 489 -5.43 -5.31 35.55
N PHE A 490 -5.12 -5.30 34.25
CA PHE A 490 -6.12 -5.22 33.18
C PHE A 490 -6.71 -6.61 32.93
N ARG A 491 -8.03 -6.68 32.77
CA ARG A 491 -8.77 -7.93 32.59
C ARG A 491 -9.44 -7.97 31.24
N PHE A 492 -9.33 -9.14 30.58
CA PHE A 492 -9.91 -9.35 29.26
C PHE A 492 -10.83 -10.56 29.28
N SER A 493 -12.04 -10.41 28.72
CA SER A 493 -12.96 -11.50 28.51
C SER A 493 -12.46 -12.37 27.35
N CYS A 494 -12.09 -13.61 27.62
CA CYS A 494 -11.62 -14.53 26.59
C CYS A 494 -11.91 -15.99 26.93
N ILE A 495 -11.92 -16.82 25.89
CA ILE A 495 -11.97 -18.28 25.96
C ILE A 495 -10.67 -18.79 25.37
N GLU A 496 -9.92 -19.59 26.09
CA GLU A 496 -8.71 -20.25 25.60
C GLU A 496 -9.01 -21.72 25.32
N ILE A 497 -8.87 -22.17 24.07
CA ILE A 497 -9.18 -23.53 23.65
C ILE A 497 -7.98 -24.07 22.85
N GLY A 498 -7.10 -24.80 23.54
CA GLY A 498 -5.83 -25.23 22.96
C GLY A 498 -4.97 -24.01 22.59
N LYS A 499 -4.63 -23.88 21.31
CA LYS A 499 -3.84 -22.76 20.79
C LYS A 499 -4.68 -21.65 20.15
N LEU A 500 -5.98 -21.65 20.36
CA LEU A 500 -6.89 -20.59 19.93
C LEU A 500 -7.36 -19.76 21.13
N VAL A 501 -7.16 -18.45 21.06
CA VAL A 501 -7.74 -17.47 21.97
C VAL A 501 -8.93 -16.82 21.27
N ILE A 502 -10.13 -16.87 21.86
CA ILE A 502 -11.33 -16.17 21.40
C ILE A 502 -11.58 -15.04 22.39
N ALA A 503 -11.64 -13.79 21.94
CA ALA A 503 -11.76 -12.64 22.84
C ALA A 503 -12.65 -11.56 22.27
N LEU A 504 -13.29 -10.77 23.16
CA LEU A 504 -13.96 -9.53 22.81
C LEU A 504 -12.96 -8.38 22.81
N GLN A 505 -12.97 -7.57 21.74
CA GLN A 505 -12.15 -6.37 21.67
C GLN A 505 -12.61 -5.34 22.71
N PRO A 506 -11.73 -4.83 23.57
CA PRO A 506 -12.09 -3.78 24.53
C PRO A 506 -12.49 -2.48 23.85
N ASP A 507 -13.22 -1.60 24.56
CA ASP A 507 -13.49 -0.25 24.09
C ASP A 507 -12.22 0.57 23.91
N ARG A 508 -12.14 1.29 22.80
CA ARG A 508 -11.03 2.19 22.51
C ARG A 508 -11.07 3.51 23.33
N GLY A 509 -12.28 3.93 23.77
CA GLY A 509 -12.55 5.21 24.42
C GLY A 509 -13.35 5.08 25.72
N SER A 510 -14.14 6.11 26.06
CA SER A 510 -14.99 6.13 27.23
C SER A 510 -16.30 5.36 27.02
N ARG A 511 -16.70 4.54 28.00
CA ARG A 511 -17.99 3.83 27.95
C ARG A 511 -19.21 4.76 27.95
N VAL A 512 -19.07 5.97 28.49
CA VAL A 512 -20.16 6.94 28.64
C VAL A 512 -20.41 7.71 27.35
N GLU A 513 -19.34 7.99 26.58
CA GLU A 513 -19.34 8.75 25.33
C GLU A 513 -19.03 7.87 24.12
N ARG A 514 -19.48 6.61 24.15
CA ARG A 514 -19.10 5.59 23.17
C ARG A 514 -19.39 5.97 21.73
N ARG A 515 -20.55 6.64 21.46
CA ARG A 515 -20.93 7.04 20.10
C ARG A 515 -20.00 8.10 19.53
N GLU A 516 -19.61 9.09 20.31
CA GLU A 516 -18.79 10.21 19.87
C GLU A 516 -17.31 9.79 19.70
N THR A 517 -16.82 8.90 20.58
CA THR A 517 -15.42 8.50 20.60
C THR A 517 -15.07 7.31 19.69
N TYR A 518 -16.07 6.55 19.26
CA TYR A 518 -15.84 5.32 18.47
C TYR A 518 -15.22 5.60 17.11
N HIS A 519 -15.64 6.66 16.44
CA HIS A 519 -15.16 7.07 15.12
C HIS A 519 -14.16 8.24 15.17
N ASP A 520 -13.78 8.71 16.35
CA ASP A 520 -12.82 9.80 16.48
C ASP A 520 -11.42 9.34 16.08
N ALA A 521 -11.01 9.76 14.88
CA ALA A 521 -9.69 9.43 14.32
C ALA A 521 -8.52 10.13 15.03
N GLU A 522 -8.78 11.08 15.92
CA GLU A 522 -7.77 11.84 16.66
C GLU A 522 -7.57 11.32 18.10
N LEU A 523 -8.58 10.65 18.65
CA LEU A 523 -8.54 10.19 20.03
C LEU A 523 -7.67 8.95 20.17
N ALA A 524 -6.58 9.04 20.95
CA ALA A 524 -5.74 7.90 21.27
C ALA A 524 -6.53 6.80 22.02
N PRO A 525 -6.23 5.51 21.77
CA PRO A 525 -6.87 4.43 22.50
C PRO A 525 -6.46 4.45 23.98
N ARG A 526 -7.37 4.03 24.87
CA ARG A 526 -7.08 3.97 26.30
C ARG A 526 -6.18 2.79 26.67
N HIS A 527 -5.64 2.84 27.89
CA HIS A 527 -4.68 1.83 28.38
C HIS A 527 -5.21 0.40 28.33
N ALA A 528 -6.49 0.16 28.66
CA ALA A 528 -7.09 -1.15 28.59
C ALA A 528 -7.08 -1.74 27.16
N TYR A 529 -7.33 -0.90 26.15
CA TYR A 529 -7.28 -1.30 24.74
C TYR A 529 -5.84 -1.66 24.31
N ILE A 530 -4.89 -0.81 24.68
CA ILE A 530 -3.46 -1.04 24.40
C ILE A 530 -2.99 -2.33 25.10
N ALA A 531 -3.34 -2.49 26.36
CA ALA A 531 -2.99 -3.67 27.15
C ALA A 531 -3.48 -4.97 26.52
N PHE A 532 -4.67 -4.98 25.91
CA PHE A 532 -5.22 -6.12 25.20
C PHE A 532 -4.32 -6.59 24.03
N TYR A 533 -3.92 -5.67 23.15
CA TYR A 533 -3.06 -6.03 22.03
C TYR A 533 -1.64 -6.41 22.47
N LEU A 534 -1.10 -5.76 23.48
CA LEU A 534 0.19 -6.13 24.06
C LEU A 534 0.14 -7.52 24.70
N TRP A 535 -0.96 -7.84 25.39
CA TRP A 535 -1.18 -9.18 25.95
C TRP A 535 -1.25 -10.25 24.87
N LEU A 536 -2.00 -10.05 23.77
CA LEU A 536 -2.05 -10.98 22.65
C LEU A 536 -0.66 -11.24 22.05
N ARG A 537 0.10 -10.17 21.82
CA ARG A 537 1.41 -10.26 21.16
C ARG A 537 2.51 -10.83 22.05
N HIS A 538 2.55 -10.45 23.31
CA HIS A 538 3.68 -10.75 24.20
C HIS A 538 3.36 -11.89 25.16
N SER A 539 2.22 -11.88 25.81
CA SER A 539 1.88 -12.92 26.80
C SER A 539 1.33 -14.18 26.11
N ARG A 540 0.55 -14.04 25.02
CA ARG A 540 0.03 -15.18 24.24
C ARG A 540 0.91 -15.54 23.04
N SER A 541 1.76 -14.62 22.60
CA SER A 541 2.69 -14.81 21.49
C SER A 541 2.00 -15.38 20.25
N ILE A 542 0.90 -14.76 19.85
CA ILE A 542 0.09 -15.22 18.70
C ILE A 542 0.88 -15.10 17.39
N ASP A 543 0.69 -16.08 16.50
CA ASP A 543 1.30 -16.11 15.16
C ASP A 543 0.43 -15.40 14.13
N ALA A 544 -0.89 -15.33 14.34
CA ALA A 544 -1.82 -14.58 13.52
C ALA A 544 -3.06 -14.16 14.31
N LEU A 545 -3.64 -13.04 13.88
CA LEU A 545 -4.90 -12.49 14.38
C LEU A 545 -5.99 -12.68 13.32
N ILE A 546 -7.13 -13.27 13.69
CA ILE A 546 -8.37 -13.29 12.92
C ILE A 546 -9.29 -12.26 13.56
N HIS A 547 -9.66 -11.20 12.81
CA HIS A 547 -10.62 -10.23 13.29
C HIS A 547 -11.99 -10.51 12.67
N LEU A 548 -12.98 -10.82 13.50
CA LEU A 548 -14.33 -11.20 13.06
C LEU A 548 -15.34 -10.14 13.50
N GLY A 549 -15.89 -9.41 12.53
CA GLY A 549 -16.83 -8.32 12.75
C GLY A 549 -17.03 -7.52 11.48
N THR A 550 -17.90 -6.51 11.50
CA THR A 550 -18.12 -5.61 10.37
C THR A 550 -16.88 -4.81 10.06
N HIS A 551 -16.35 -4.15 11.08
CA HIS A 551 -15.02 -3.57 11.17
C HIS A 551 -14.60 -3.57 12.64
N GLY A 552 -13.28 -3.63 12.89
CA GLY A 552 -12.75 -3.38 14.22
C GLY A 552 -12.61 -1.88 14.47
N THR A 553 -12.03 -1.55 15.60
CA THR A 553 -11.62 -0.18 15.89
C THR A 553 -10.14 0.06 15.62
N LEU A 554 -9.36 -1.01 15.40
CA LEU A 554 -7.91 -0.95 15.25
C LEU A 554 -7.50 -0.11 14.04
N GLU A 555 -8.10 -0.37 12.87
CA GLU A 555 -7.84 0.33 11.62
C GLU A 555 -8.32 1.79 11.62
N TRP A 556 -9.17 2.17 12.59
CA TRP A 556 -9.73 3.52 12.74
C TRP A 556 -9.02 4.36 13.82
N LEU A 557 -8.01 3.83 14.48
CA LEU A 557 -7.23 4.54 15.48
C LEU A 557 -6.40 5.68 14.87
N PRO A 558 -5.93 6.66 15.68
CA PRO A 558 -5.12 7.77 15.21
C PRO A 558 -3.89 7.33 14.38
N GLY A 559 -3.61 8.11 13.35
CA GLY A 559 -2.48 7.89 12.46
C GLY A 559 -2.78 8.27 11.02
N LYS A 560 -1.82 8.02 10.14
CA LYS A 560 -1.92 8.33 8.71
C LYS A 560 -2.92 7.42 8.00
N SER A 561 -3.54 7.91 6.93
CA SER A 561 -4.51 7.13 6.14
C SER A 561 -3.87 5.99 5.34
N ALA A 562 -2.61 6.15 4.93
CA ALA A 562 -1.79 5.13 4.28
C ALA A 562 -0.31 5.39 4.61
N MET A 563 0.59 4.45 4.33
CA MET A 563 2.02 4.59 4.63
C MET A 563 2.25 5.01 6.08
N LEU A 564 1.76 4.22 7.01
CA LEU A 564 1.81 4.51 8.44
C LEU A 564 3.24 4.73 8.91
N GLY A 565 3.38 5.52 9.99
CA GLY A 565 4.63 5.74 10.68
C GLY A 565 4.70 4.98 12.01
N PRO A 566 5.86 4.98 12.66
CA PRO A 566 6.10 4.23 13.89
C PRO A 566 5.25 4.69 15.08
N SER A 567 4.66 5.88 15.01
CA SER A 567 3.75 6.43 16.05
C SER A 567 2.27 6.26 15.68
N CYS A 568 1.92 5.73 14.50
CA CYS A 568 0.54 5.49 14.13
C CYS A 568 -0.04 4.33 14.95
N ALA A 569 -1.14 4.56 15.64
CA ALA A 569 -1.68 3.61 16.60
C ALA A 569 -1.97 2.21 16.03
N PRO A 570 -2.52 2.03 14.80
CA PRO A 570 -2.71 0.69 14.24
C PRO A 570 -1.39 -0.09 14.12
N GLN A 571 -0.32 0.56 13.64
CA GLN A 571 1.00 -0.08 13.50
C GLN A 571 1.63 -0.38 14.86
N VAL A 572 1.50 0.52 15.83
CA VAL A 572 2.04 0.33 17.19
C VAL A 572 1.40 -0.87 17.87
N LEU A 573 0.07 -0.98 17.80
CA LEU A 573 -0.68 -2.00 18.53
C LEU A 573 -0.61 -3.37 17.87
N LEU A 574 -0.82 -3.45 16.56
CA LEU A 574 -0.71 -4.70 15.81
C LEU A 574 0.74 -5.18 15.72
N GLY A 575 1.70 -4.24 15.65
CA GLY A 575 3.09 -4.56 15.36
C GLY A 575 3.20 -5.26 14.01
N ALA A 576 4.02 -6.29 13.94
CA ALA A 576 4.22 -7.10 12.73
C ALA A 576 3.37 -8.38 12.70
N THR A 577 2.23 -8.43 13.42
CA THR A 577 1.37 -9.62 13.48
C THR A 577 0.56 -9.76 12.19
N PRO A 578 0.59 -10.90 11.48
CA PRO A 578 -0.31 -11.20 10.38
C PRO A 578 -1.78 -11.08 10.79
N LEU A 579 -2.54 -10.29 10.02
CA LEU A 579 -3.96 -10.06 10.26
C LEU A 579 -4.79 -10.65 9.12
N VAL A 580 -5.75 -11.50 9.45
CA VAL A 580 -6.75 -12.05 8.54
C VAL A 580 -8.13 -11.53 8.96
N TYR A 581 -8.86 -10.99 8.00
CA TYR A 581 -10.10 -10.28 8.26
C TYR A 581 -11.25 -10.84 7.41
N PRO A 582 -12.09 -11.74 7.93
CA PRO A 582 -13.40 -12.02 7.33
C PRO A 582 -14.22 -10.73 7.25
N PHE A 583 -14.55 -10.28 6.05
CA PHE A 583 -15.16 -8.98 5.81
C PHE A 583 -16.35 -9.09 4.87
N ILE A 584 -17.41 -8.33 5.12
CA ILE A 584 -18.62 -8.36 4.29
C ILE A 584 -18.34 -7.83 2.87
N VAL A 585 -18.85 -8.51 1.84
CA VAL A 585 -18.50 -8.22 0.43
C VAL A 585 -19.07 -6.93 -0.13
N ASN A 586 -20.11 -6.37 0.49
CA ASN A 586 -20.78 -5.18 0.00
C ASN A 586 -20.20 -3.87 0.56
N ASP A 587 -19.18 -3.92 1.43
CA ASP A 587 -18.53 -2.75 1.98
C ASP A 587 -17.01 -2.73 1.70
N PRO A 588 -16.59 -2.57 0.43
CA PRO A 588 -15.19 -2.57 0.05
C PRO A 588 -14.41 -1.33 0.55
N GLY A 589 -15.12 -0.23 0.85
CA GLY A 589 -14.52 1.02 1.31
C GLY A 589 -13.90 0.87 2.70
N GLU A 590 -14.62 0.23 3.63
CA GLU A 590 -14.10 -0.04 4.98
C GLU A 590 -13.04 -1.14 4.97
N ALA A 591 -13.20 -2.18 4.14
CA ALA A 591 -12.18 -3.20 3.95
C ALA A 591 -10.83 -2.60 3.48
N ALA A 592 -10.86 -1.51 2.71
CA ALA A 592 -9.66 -0.82 2.27
C ALA A 592 -8.85 -0.23 3.46
N GLN A 593 -9.51 0.22 4.52
CA GLN A 593 -8.84 0.73 5.72
C GLN A 593 -8.06 -0.39 6.43
N ALA A 594 -8.67 -1.56 6.60
CA ALA A 594 -7.99 -2.71 7.17
C ALA A 594 -6.76 -3.12 6.35
N LYS A 595 -6.85 -3.13 5.02
CA LYS A 595 -5.72 -3.42 4.12
C LYS A 595 -4.59 -2.40 4.24
N ARG A 596 -4.92 -1.11 4.20
CA ARG A 596 -3.93 -0.01 4.10
C ARG A 596 -3.32 0.38 5.43
N ARG A 597 -4.08 0.21 6.53
CA ARG A 597 -3.66 0.65 7.86
C ARG A 597 -3.27 -0.50 8.80
N ALA A 598 -3.68 -1.72 8.50
CA ALA A 598 -3.37 -2.89 9.31
C ALA A 598 -2.74 -4.04 8.52
N SER A 599 -2.37 -3.82 7.25
CA SER A 599 -1.81 -4.86 6.36
C SER A 599 -2.64 -6.14 6.33
N ALA A 600 -3.98 -6.00 6.43
CA ALA A 600 -4.89 -7.11 6.56
C ALA A 600 -5.09 -7.88 5.25
N VAL A 601 -5.19 -9.19 5.34
CA VAL A 601 -5.73 -10.06 4.29
C VAL A 601 -7.23 -10.19 4.50
N THR A 602 -8.04 -9.63 3.60
CA THR A 602 -9.50 -9.69 3.71
C THR A 602 -10.05 -10.93 3.02
N ILE A 603 -10.99 -11.62 3.65
CA ILE A 603 -11.72 -12.75 3.09
C ILE A 603 -13.19 -12.38 3.02
N GLY A 604 -13.71 -12.22 1.79
CA GLY A 604 -15.08 -11.79 1.60
C GLY A 604 -16.08 -12.85 2.06
N HIS A 605 -17.06 -12.48 2.88
CA HIS A 605 -18.23 -13.30 3.18
C HIS A 605 -19.50 -12.66 2.61
N MET A 606 -20.50 -13.49 2.34
CA MET A 606 -21.74 -13.05 1.70
C MET A 606 -22.61 -12.20 2.64
N THR A 607 -23.41 -11.34 2.04
CA THR A 607 -24.53 -10.70 2.75
C THR A 607 -25.66 -11.71 2.94
N PRO A 608 -26.43 -11.64 4.05
CA PRO A 608 -27.66 -12.39 4.16
C PRO A 608 -28.64 -11.98 3.04
N PRO A 609 -29.62 -12.84 2.68
CA PRO A 609 -30.68 -12.45 1.75
C PRO A 609 -31.39 -11.21 2.28
N LEU A 610 -31.37 -10.13 1.52
CA LEU A 610 -32.05 -8.89 1.89
C LEU A 610 -33.53 -9.06 1.64
N VAL A 611 -34.33 -9.02 2.68
CA VAL A 611 -35.76 -8.68 2.56
C VAL A 611 -35.82 -7.16 2.46
N GLU A 612 -36.54 -6.66 1.45
CA GLU A 612 -36.65 -5.23 1.12
C GLU A 612 -37.21 -4.40 2.29
N ALA A 613 -36.37 -3.97 3.21
CA ALA A 613 -36.62 -2.77 3.98
C ALA A 613 -35.84 -1.66 3.28
N GLY A 614 -36.41 -1.04 2.26
CA GLY A 614 -35.71 -0.06 1.44
C GLY A 614 -35.24 1.13 2.25
N LEU A 615 -33.98 1.51 2.05
CA LEU A 615 -33.59 2.91 2.25
C LEU A 615 -34.42 3.76 1.30
N ALA A 616 -34.77 4.95 1.73
CA ALA A 616 -35.22 5.95 0.78
C ALA A 616 -34.14 6.11 -0.29
N ALA A 617 -34.51 6.26 -1.55
CA ALA A 617 -33.60 6.34 -2.68
C ALA A 617 -32.51 7.41 -2.45
N GLU A 618 -32.84 8.46 -1.69
CA GLU A 618 -31.98 9.56 -1.35
C GLU A 618 -30.83 9.15 -0.39
N ALA A 619 -31.03 8.19 0.49
CA ALA A 619 -29.99 7.67 1.38
C ALA A 619 -29.01 6.78 0.61
N GLU A 620 -29.47 6.03 -0.40
CA GLU A 620 -28.61 5.27 -1.34
C GLU A 620 -27.78 6.23 -2.21
N GLU A 621 -28.38 7.36 -2.63
CA GLU A 621 -27.69 8.39 -3.39
C GLU A 621 -26.57 9.01 -2.54
N ILE A 622 -26.83 9.38 -1.28
CA ILE A 622 -25.84 9.94 -0.36
C ILE A 622 -24.73 8.92 -0.09
N GLU A 623 -25.02 7.66 0.11
CA GLU A 623 -24.04 6.61 0.28
C GLU A 623 -23.08 6.52 -0.92
N SER A 624 -23.65 6.48 -2.14
CA SER A 624 -22.86 6.45 -3.36
C SER A 624 -21.96 7.68 -3.52
N LEU A 625 -22.48 8.85 -3.14
CA LEU A 625 -21.73 10.10 -3.17
C LEU A 625 -20.63 10.16 -2.10
N LEU A 626 -20.85 9.59 -0.91
CA LEU A 626 -19.81 9.49 0.14
C LEU A 626 -18.68 8.55 -0.29
N ASP A 627 -18.99 7.44 -0.97
CA ASP A 627 -17.99 6.57 -1.59
C ASP A 627 -17.18 7.29 -2.66
N GLU A 628 -17.85 8.07 -3.49
CA GLU A 628 -17.18 8.92 -4.48
C GLU A 628 -16.33 9.99 -3.82
N TYR A 629 -16.83 10.66 -2.78
CA TYR A 629 -16.08 11.64 -2.00
C TYR A 629 -14.83 11.04 -1.39
N ALA A 630 -14.93 9.88 -0.72
CA ALA A 630 -13.80 9.21 -0.12
C ALA A 630 -12.72 8.86 -1.14
N SER A 631 -13.13 8.44 -2.34
CA SER A 631 -12.22 8.19 -3.45
C SER A 631 -11.61 9.48 -4.01
N ALA A 632 -12.42 10.52 -4.20
CA ALA A 632 -12.00 11.80 -4.76
C ALA A 632 -11.12 12.60 -3.77
N ALA A 633 -11.38 12.52 -2.47
CA ALA A 633 -10.64 13.26 -1.44
C ALA A 633 -9.14 12.99 -1.44
N THR A 634 -8.73 11.81 -1.92
CA THR A 634 -7.31 11.42 -2.02
C THR A 634 -6.69 11.68 -3.39
N LEU A 635 -7.50 11.69 -4.47
CA LEU A 635 -7.02 11.71 -5.85
C LEU A 635 -7.27 13.05 -6.57
N ASP A 636 -8.40 13.71 -6.28
CA ASP A 636 -8.83 14.96 -6.94
C ASP A 636 -9.57 15.88 -5.95
N PRO A 637 -8.87 16.81 -5.29
CA PRO A 637 -9.47 17.71 -4.31
C PRO A 637 -10.59 18.63 -4.89
N ARG A 638 -10.55 18.94 -6.17
CA ARG A 638 -11.60 19.78 -6.82
C ARG A 638 -12.88 18.98 -6.97
N ARG A 639 -12.77 17.72 -7.39
CA ARG A 639 -13.90 16.80 -7.47
C ARG A 639 -14.47 16.51 -6.08
N ALA A 640 -13.61 16.26 -5.08
CA ALA A 640 -14.03 16.07 -3.70
C ALA A 640 -14.88 17.22 -3.18
N LYS A 641 -14.47 18.47 -3.45
CA LYS A 641 -15.26 19.66 -3.06
C LYS A 641 -16.65 19.67 -3.68
N LEU A 642 -16.72 19.40 -4.99
CA LEU A 642 -18.00 19.36 -5.71
C LEU A 642 -18.92 18.26 -5.20
N VAL A 643 -18.37 17.05 -4.98
CA VAL A 643 -19.14 15.90 -4.45
C VAL A 643 -19.63 16.20 -3.03
N ALA A 644 -18.80 16.81 -2.18
CA ALA A 644 -19.21 17.24 -0.84
C ALA A 644 -20.39 18.24 -0.87
N GLU A 645 -20.38 19.21 -1.78
CA GLU A 645 -21.48 20.14 -1.97
C GLU A 645 -22.76 19.41 -2.43
N THR A 646 -22.63 18.45 -3.35
CA THR A 646 -23.75 17.62 -3.80
C THR A 646 -24.35 16.77 -2.67
N ILE A 647 -23.52 16.16 -1.81
CA ILE A 647 -23.97 15.38 -0.64
C ILE A 647 -24.81 16.26 0.29
N LEU A 648 -24.35 17.44 0.62
CA LEU A 648 -25.06 18.36 1.51
C LEU A 648 -26.38 18.83 0.89
N ASP A 649 -26.41 19.12 -0.41
CA ASP A 649 -27.65 19.48 -1.13
C ASP A 649 -28.66 18.34 -1.16
N VAL A 650 -28.24 17.09 -1.35
CA VAL A 650 -29.12 15.92 -1.27
C VAL A 650 -29.63 15.71 0.14
N ALA A 651 -28.77 15.83 1.15
CA ALA A 651 -29.13 15.69 2.56
C ALA A 651 -30.13 16.76 3.02
N GLU A 652 -29.98 18.03 2.58
CA GLU A 652 -30.93 19.11 2.89
C GLU A 652 -32.31 18.85 2.22
N ARG A 653 -32.31 18.45 0.96
CA ARG A 653 -33.58 18.18 0.20
C ARG A 653 -34.33 16.95 0.73
N SER A 654 -33.64 15.91 1.17
CA SER A 654 -34.23 14.70 1.72
C SER A 654 -34.66 14.80 3.20
N GLY A 655 -34.26 15.88 3.89
CA GLY A 655 -34.48 16.02 5.33
C GLY A 655 -33.45 15.31 6.21
N LEU A 656 -32.54 14.54 5.63
CA LEU A 656 -31.51 13.80 6.34
C LEU A 656 -30.53 14.73 7.10
N ALA A 657 -30.30 15.94 6.57
CA ALA A 657 -29.50 16.94 7.26
C ALA A 657 -30.09 17.27 8.65
N GLN A 658 -31.41 17.35 8.78
CA GLN A 658 -32.09 17.61 10.05
C GLN A 658 -32.00 16.41 11.00
N GLU A 659 -32.13 15.19 10.49
CA GLU A 659 -31.99 13.95 11.28
C GLU A 659 -30.57 13.76 11.82
N CYS A 660 -29.56 14.20 11.05
CA CYS A 660 -28.14 14.14 11.42
C CYS A 660 -27.67 15.38 12.20
N GLU A 661 -28.58 16.28 12.58
CA GLU A 661 -28.25 17.55 13.27
C GLU A 661 -27.21 18.41 12.50
N VAL A 662 -27.23 18.33 11.17
CA VAL A 662 -26.40 19.13 10.26
C VAL A 662 -27.11 20.43 9.95
N THR A 663 -26.46 21.55 10.25
CA THR A 663 -26.96 22.91 10.01
C THR A 663 -26.06 23.62 8.98
N ARG A 664 -26.48 24.79 8.48
CA ARG A 664 -25.65 25.60 7.55
C ARG A 664 -24.36 26.12 8.18
N ASP A 665 -24.29 26.17 9.51
CA ASP A 665 -23.11 26.62 10.25
C ASP A 665 -22.18 25.43 10.63
N THR A 666 -22.60 24.20 10.38
CA THR A 666 -21.79 23.00 10.65
C THR A 666 -20.61 22.94 9.68
N ASP A 667 -19.39 22.72 10.19
CA ASP A 667 -18.23 22.52 9.33
C ASP A 667 -18.47 21.39 8.32
N ARG A 668 -18.00 21.58 7.09
CA ARG A 668 -18.26 20.64 5.99
C ARG A 668 -17.77 19.24 6.32
N ALA A 669 -16.57 19.09 6.88
CA ALA A 669 -16.01 17.79 7.22
C ALA A 669 -16.80 17.12 8.34
N GLU A 670 -17.25 17.89 9.32
CA GLU A 670 -18.11 17.42 10.39
C GLU A 670 -19.49 17.00 9.86
N ALA A 671 -20.09 17.77 8.95
CA ALA A 671 -21.36 17.44 8.35
C ALA A 671 -21.31 16.12 7.58
N LEU A 672 -20.29 15.91 6.78
CA LEU A 672 -20.07 14.63 6.06
C LEU A 672 -19.85 13.46 7.02
N ALA A 673 -19.09 13.67 8.10
CA ALA A 673 -18.86 12.63 9.11
C ALA A 673 -20.16 12.25 9.87
N ARG A 674 -21.03 13.20 10.15
CA ARG A 674 -22.34 12.93 10.78
C ARG A 674 -23.28 12.17 9.85
N LEU A 675 -23.33 12.54 8.56
CA LEU A 675 -24.11 11.82 7.56
C LEU A 675 -23.60 10.39 7.37
N ASP A 676 -22.30 10.21 7.30
CA ASP A 676 -21.66 8.90 7.19
C ASP A 676 -21.96 8.00 8.42
N ALA A 677 -21.84 8.56 9.62
CA ALA A 677 -22.18 7.85 10.86
C ALA A 677 -23.68 7.46 10.92
N TRP A 678 -24.57 8.35 10.49
CA TRP A 678 -26.00 8.05 10.43
C TRP A 678 -26.34 6.95 9.42
N LEU A 679 -25.72 6.98 8.23
CA LEU A 679 -25.90 5.92 7.23
C LEU A 679 -25.40 4.57 7.74
N CYS A 680 -24.28 4.54 8.47
CA CYS A 680 -23.81 3.33 9.13
C CYS A 680 -24.84 2.81 10.15
N ASP A 681 -25.38 3.70 11.00
CA ASP A 681 -26.41 3.35 11.99
C ASP A 681 -27.70 2.78 11.32
N VAL A 682 -28.12 3.36 10.18
CA VAL A 682 -29.30 2.90 9.43
C VAL A 682 -29.05 1.56 8.75
N LYS A 683 -27.86 1.35 8.17
CA LYS A 683 -27.46 0.04 7.60
C LYS A 683 -27.49 -1.07 8.66
N GLU A 684 -27.11 -0.74 9.89
CA GLU A 684 -27.19 -1.70 11.00
C GLU A 684 -28.61 -2.13 11.35
N MET A 685 -29.60 -1.28 11.16
CA MET A 685 -31.01 -1.61 11.37
C MET A 685 -31.59 -2.50 10.26
N ARG A 686 -30.87 -2.72 9.17
CA ARG A 686 -31.26 -3.54 8.01
C ARG A 686 -30.82 -5.00 8.16
N ILE A 687 -31.12 -5.65 9.22
CA ILE A 687 -30.92 -7.10 9.35
C ILE A 687 -32.03 -7.78 8.58
N GLY A 688 -31.69 -8.38 7.43
CA GLY A 688 -32.58 -9.25 6.68
C GLY A 688 -32.99 -10.51 7.44
N ASP A 689 -33.88 -11.31 6.89
CA ASP A 689 -34.33 -12.60 7.46
C ASP A 689 -33.11 -13.57 7.55
N GLY A 690 -32.50 -13.67 8.72
CA GLY A 690 -31.35 -14.51 9.00
C GLY A 690 -30.03 -13.78 8.89
N LEU A 691 -29.01 -14.37 9.47
CA LEU A 691 -27.61 -13.92 9.44
C LEU A 691 -26.77 -14.94 8.70
N HIS A 692 -25.75 -14.47 7.97
CA HIS A 692 -24.77 -15.37 7.37
C HIS A 692 -23.86 -16.00 8.44
N ILE A 693 -23.54 -17.28 8.27
CA ILE A 693 -22.53 -17.96 9.09
C ILE A 693 -21.32 -18.16 8.21
N PHE A 694 -20.15 -17.65 8.65
CA PHE A 694 -18.89 -17.79 7.90
C PHE A 694 -18.56 -19.28 7.67
N GLY A 695 -18.26 -19.62 6.43
CA GLY A 695 -17.98 -21.01 6.04
C GLY A 695 -19.22 -21.86 5.71
N ASP A 696 -20.43 -21.31 5.78
CA ASP A 696 -21.68 -22.00 5.48
C ASP A 696 -22.35 -21.45 4.20
N GLY A 697 -23.29 -22.17 3.66
CA GLY A 697 -24.05 -21.77 2.48
C GLY A 697 -23.29 -21.85 1.15
N PRO A 698 -23.78 -21.21 0.07
CA PRO A 698 -23.26 -21.38 -1.31
C PRO A 698 -21.79 -20.98 -1.51
N CYS A 699 -21.30 -20.03 -0.73
CA CYS A 699 -19.92 -19.54 -0.78
C CYS A 699 -19.04 -20.08 0.36
N GLY A 700 -19.58 -20.88 1.27
CA GLY A 700 -18.90 -21.32 2.49
C GLY A 700 -17.61 -22.07 2.24
N ALA A 701 -17.55 -22.91 1.20
CA ALA A 701 -16.33 -23.61 0.82
C ALA A 701 -15.20 -22.65 0.37
N ALA A 702 -15.54 -21.54 -0.31
CA ALA A 702 -14.57 -20.54 -0.73
C ALA A 702 -14.08 -19.69 0.45
N GLU A 703 -14.97 -19.34 1.38
CA GLU A 703 -14.66 -18.60 2.61
C GLU A 703 -13.72 -19.43 3.50
N ALA A 704 -14.08 -20.71 3.76
CA ALA A 704 -13.30 -21.66 4.53
C ALA A 704 -11.90 -21.88 3.93
N SER A 705 -11.85 -22.16 2.62
CA SER A 705 -10.60 -22.34 1.90
C SER A 705 -9.73 -21.09 1.93
N GLY A 706 -10.34 -19.89 1.78
CA GLY A 706 -9.65 -18.60 1.86
C GLY A 706 -8.99 -18.39 3.23
N LEU A 707 -9.72 -18.64 4.31
CA LEU A 707 -9.21 -18.51 5.69
C LEU A 707 -8.05 -19.47 5.95
N LEU A 708 -8.21 -20.76 5.64
CA LEU A 708 -7.15 -21.74 5.87
C LEU A 708 -5.89 -21.44 5.06
N ARG A 709 -6.03 -20.98 3.82
CA ARG A 709 -4.89 -20.60 3.00
C ARG A 709 -4.16 -19.38 3.56
N ALA A 710 -4.89 -18.33 3.95
CA ALA A 710 -4.28 -17.15 4.56
C ALA A 710 -3.50 -17.51 5.82
N LEU A 711 -4.07 -18.31 6.70
CA LEU A 711 -3.42 -18.81 7.92
C LEU A 711 -2.28 -19.81 7.64
N ALA A 712 -2.24 -20.41 6.47
CA ALA A 712 -1.12 -21.22 6.01
C ALA A 712 -0.05 -20.41 5.26
N GLY A 713 -0.22 -19.08 5.10
CA GLY A 713 0.66 -18.25 4.29
C GLY A 713 0.69 -18.67 2.83
N ARG A 714 -0.45 -19.15 2.29
CA ARG A 714 -0.62 -19.61 0.91
C ARG A 714 -1.67 -18.76 0.22
N PHE A 715 -1.43 -18.42 -1.03
CA PHE A 715 -2.22 -17.42 -1.73
C PHE A 715 -2.73 -17.86 -3.11
N VAL A 716 -2.42 -19.09 -3.53
CA VAL A 716 -2.88 -19.67 -4.80
C VAL A 716 -3.67 -20.94 -4.54
N GLU A 717 -4.79 -21.16 -5.25
CA GLU A 717 -5.53 -22.42 -5.16
C GLU A 717 -4.70 -23.59 -5.70
N PRO A 718 -4.66 -24.73 -5.01
CA PRO A 718 -4.12 -25.93 -5.60
C PRO A 718 -4.99 -26.30 -6.81
N GLY A 719 -4.42 -26.29 -8.01
CA GLY A 719 -5.09 -26.81 -9.18
C GLY A 719 -5.45 -28.30 -9.00
N PRO A 720 -6.48 -28.83 -9.67
CA PRO A 720 -6.74 -30.24 -9.65
C PRO A 720 -5.48 -31.00 -10.08
N ALA A 721 -5.16 -32.07 -9.36
CA ALA A 721 -3.96 -32.84 -9.60
C ALA A 721 -3.90 -33.30 -11.07
N GLY A 722 -2.98 -32.72 -11.85
CA GLY A 722 -2.76 -33.08 -13.26
C GLY A 722 -3.23 -32.05 -14.30
N ALA A 723 -3.86 -30.93 -13.93
CA ALA A 723 -4.16 -29.85 -14.89
C ALA A 723 -2.99 -28.87 -14.99
N PRO A 724 -2.63 -28.34 -16.18
CA PRO A 724 -1.75 -27.19 -16.26
C PRO A 724 -2.39 -26.05 -15.46
N ARG A 725 -1.61 -25.36 -14.63
CA ARG A 725 -2.03 -24.26 -13.75
C ARG A 725 -2.48 -23.05 -14.60
N ALA A 726 -3.63 -23.18 -15.25
CA ALA A 726 -4.40 -22.08 -15.78
C ALA A 726 -5.58 -21.88 -14.82
N ASP A 727 -5.77 -20.66 -14.41
CA ASP A 727 -6.89 -20.20 -13.59
C ASP A 727 -6.75 -20.41 -12.07
N ALA A 728 -6.14 -19.43 -11.43
CA ALA A 728 -6.25 -19.20 -10.00
C ALA A 728 -7.34 -18.14 -9.72
N PRO A 729 -8.61 -18.53 -9.49
CA PRO A 729 -9.67 -17.53 -9.38
C PRO A 729 -10.03 -17.07 -7.97
N THR A 730 -9.40 -17.50 -6.88
CA THR A 730 -10.14 -17.45 -5.62
C THR A 730 -9.56 -16.63 -4.49
N LEU A 731 -8.27 -16.47 -4.34
CA LEU A 731 -7.72 -15.40 -3.48
C LEU A 731 -7.71 -14.07 -4.21
N CYS A 732 -7.68 -14.14 -5.51
CA CYS A 732 -8.00 -13.02 -6.38
C CYS A 732 -9.46 -12.58 -6.32
N ARG A 733 -10.37 -13.34 -5.75
CA ARG A 733 -11.73 -12.87 -5.44
C ARG A 733 -11.77 -11.87 -4.30
N GLN A 734 -10.77 -11.81 -3.45
CA GLN A 734 -10.56 -10.67 -2.55
C GLN A 734 -10.28 -9.37 -3.33
N ALA A 735 -9.47 -9.46 -4.39
CA ALA A 735 -9.30 -8.38 -5.35
C ALA A 735 -10.46 -8.32 -6.36
N ALA A 736 -11.12 -9.44 -6.68
CA ALA A 736 -12.23 -9.48 -7.63
C ALA A 736 -13.54 -8.94 -7.05
N ILE A 737 -13.71 -8.92 -5.73
CA ILE A 737 -14.81 -8.16 -5.12
C ILE A 737 -14.63 -6.67 -5.40
N SER A 738 -13.41 -6.14 -5.26
CA SER A 738 -13.13 -4.76 -5.69
C SER A 738 -13.21 -4.60 -7.21
N SER A 739 -12.76 -5.58 -8.02
CA SER A 739 -12.76 -5.48 -9.48
C SER A 739 -14.09 -5.86 -10.14
N ALA A 740 -14.91 -6.70 -9.52
CA ALA A 740 -16.28 -6.95 -10.00
C ALA A 740 -17.22 -5.78 -9.65
N SER A 741 -17.06 -5.15 -8.49
CA SER A 741 -17.73 -3.90 -8.15
C SER A 741 -17.25 -2.75 -9.04
N ILE A 742 -15.95 -2.63 -9.31
CA ILE A 742 -15.40 -1.66 -10.26
C ILE A 742 -15.90 -1.95 -11.70
N ARG A 743 -15.95 -3.21 -12.16
CA ARG A 743 -16.50 -3.56 -13.48
C ARG A 743 -18.03 -3.39 -13.55
N ALA A 744 -18.76 -3.59 -12.46
CA ALA A 744 -20.19 -3.29 -12.40
C ALA A 744 -20.46 -1.78 -12.42
N MET A 745 -19.62 -0.98 -11.77
CA MET A 745 -19.64 0.49 -11.88
C MET A 745 -19.36 0.96 -13.31
N PHE A 746 -18.35 0.40 -13.99
CA PHE A 746 -18.03 0.75 -15.38
C PHE A 746 -19.05 0.20 -16.41
N ARG A 747 -19.80 -0.86 -16.12
CA ARG A 747 -20.87 -1.35 -16.99
C ARG A 747 -22.21 -0.62 -16.83
N ARG A 748 -22.41 0.15 -15.75
CA ARG A 748 -23.62 0.96 -15.52
C ARG A 748 -23.47 2.42 -15.95
N ALA A 749 -22.32 2.83 -16.49
CA ALA A 749 -22.24 4.10 -17.19
C ALA A 749 -23.01 4.00 -18.52
N PRO A 750 -24.08 4.75 -18.75
CA PRO A 750 -24.74 4.76 -20.05
C PRO A 750 -23.76 5.31 -21.09
N PRO A 751 -23.79 4.85 -22.35
CA PRO A 751 -22.98 5.43 -23.40
C PRO A 751 -23.47 6.87 -23.64
N MET A 752 -22.81 7.82 -23.02
CA MET A 752 -22.96 9.22 -23.37
C MET A 752 -22.14 9.50 -24.62
N ILE A 753 -22.92 9.88 -25.67
CA ILE A 753 -22.48 10.61 -26.86
C ILE A 753 -21.97 9.75 -28.04
N SER A 754 -22.93 9.33 -28.86
CA SER A 754 -22.77 9.47 -30.31
C SER A 754 -24.12 9.69 -30.97
N ALA A 755 -24.68 10.89 -30.87
CA ALA A 755 -25.82 11.33 -31.64
C ALA A 755 -25.70 12.82 -31.98
N SER A 756 -24.67 13.18 -32.75
CA SER A 756 -24.69 14.42 -33.53
C SER A 756 -23.62 14.39 -34.65
N ALA A 757 -23.81 13.50 -35.62
CA ALA A 757 -23.17 13.63 -36.94
C ALA A 757 -23.89 12.77 -37.98
N ARG A 758 -25.19 12.97 -38.11
CA ARG A 758 -25.91 12.62 -39.33
C ARG A 758 -27.11 13.55 -39.50
N ARG A 759 -26.85 14.76 -40.02
CA ARG A 759 -27.72 15.57 -40.89
C ARG A 759 -26.97 16.87 -41.25
N ALA A 760 -26.29 16.79 -42.32
CA ALA A 760 -26.21 17.74 -43.42
C ALA A 760 -25.15 17.24 -44.38
N ARG A 761 -25.66 16.94 -45.51
CA ARG A 761 -25.03 16.49 -46.75
C ARG A 761 -23.52 16.55 -46.86
#